data_ec03d53b48255889877e5557565b791c
#
_entry.id   ec03d53b48255889877e5557565b791c
#
_cell.length_a   1.000
_cell.length_b   1.000
_cell.length_c   1.000
_cell.angle_alpha   90.00
_cell.angle_beta   90.00
_cell.angle_gamma   90.00
#
_symmetry.space_group_name_H-M   'P 1'
#
loop_
_entity.id
_entity.type
_entity.pdbx_description
1 polymer ?
#
loop_
_entity_poly.entity_id
_entity_poly.type
_entity_poly.pdbx_seq_one_letter_code
_entity_poly.pdbx_strand_id
1 'polypeptide(L)'
;MELILKCNNLTDPGFVLGDLTFTVGVSDGYAEKLEFTVSDGENVVYENVLSGGKVSPLKLSGGLFTPDNEYLWTVKGYVAGKLAAVKSLVIKTGFLPENAKWVTIGKSLKNVLRFERRFEIPVATPDEIKNAKLFICGLGFFDSYLNGTKTDDSYFKPLFSDYRQRDRLKNPSIPLTDKHSVGAIVYDVKNLIKPGENVLSVTVGNGYFKNEDKIEEPYVSFGGRRLIYELRIALKNGKTLRIFSDGTESVYETPVRSDLFFGDKIDFRAEEKFISSAKICDENMGEWQFYSAACDRVAEILAPIKSPEKTANGLLYDFGKNHTGGLRFKIRGRRGQKITLRYAEKLFDDGSLNTLTSDWSDYNVEKREKVTIEQTAEYVLSGNTDEISPLFCWRCYRYVEIRGADGAEISDLASLFIHSDIAFDCEFRCSNELFNRIFDATVLTFKDNLHSGVISDCPHREKRPYTGDAGIVEKAMLVTADAVGLYEKFLDDVLSVQRADGFVGYSAPYMGGGGGYAWSVAVATVPDALYSFTGNVSYVEKTYPAIKKWINYCKNKSRNYIVEGNGEKWLLGDWLAPEITVFDVRLMNSLCFYESVKTAGRFAAILKKDDEEKEFASLLKRIKDAINAEFLNSDECNYAAGVQGENVYPLFLGVLPDNLREKMLGKIRDFYVSERKFHIDTGFVTTPALLDALAKNGMADIAYKILDCKDYPSYASMLEGETTLCEHWSKKWPDYKTGSDGRVVKGGGELSHCHPMFGSVAEILFKYAAGIDLFSLSENKIVIRPEFAPYLDFAEAKKTTAYGEIKISLKKDGKKLKARFNVPSGLFAEFYPSGICGGLKINGNAASVETDENGNVLPLTLPCGEYEAEYVLK
;
A
#
# COMPACT_ATOMS: atom_id res chain seq x y z
N MET A 1 21.92 14.97 17.07
CA MET A 1 20.52 14.57 17.34
C MET A 1 19.60 15.36 16.41
N GLU A 2 18.80 14.68 15.65
CA GLU A 2 17.76 15.25 14.80
C GLU A 2 16.38 14.75 15.25
N LEU A 3 15.35 15.62 15.17
CA LEU A 3 13.97 15.25 15.49
C LEU A 3 13.18 15.05 14.20
N ILE A 4 12.40 13.96 14.12
CA ILE A 4 11.48 13.67 13.03
C ILE A 4 10.08 13.85 13.57
N LEU A 5 9.32 14.81 13.04
CA LEU A 5 7.96 15.12 13.47
C LEU A 5 6.96 14.67 12.42
N LYS A 6 5.91 13.95 12.83
CA LYS A 6 4.78 13.57 11.97
C LYS A 6 3.45 13.87 12.66
N CYS A 7 2.52 14.44 11.91
CA CYS A 7 1.13 14.56 12.31
C CYS A 7 0.29 13.69 11.37
N ASN A 8 -0.57 12.83 11.93
CA ASN A 8 -1.34 11.84 11.18
C ASN A 8 -0.44 11.02 10.22
N ASN A 9 0.72 10.58 10.72
CA ASN A 9 1.72 9.79 10.00
C ASN A 9 2.44 10.52 8.84
N LEU A 10 2.20 11.81 8.63
CA LEU A 10 2.80 12.61 7.56
C LEU A 10 3.74 13.69 8.12
N THR A 11 4.87 13.89 7.46
CA THR A 11 5.80 15.01 7.75
C THR A 11 5.30 16.33 7.19
N ASP A 12 4.46 16.29 6.17
CA ASP A 12 3.64 17.41 5.68
C ASP A 12 2.18 16.94 5.62
N PRO A 13 1.42 17.13 6.70
CA PRO A 13 0.05 16.61 6.79
C PRO A 13 -0.96 17.41 5.94
N GLY A 14 -0.51 18.49 5.27
CA GLY A 14 -1.43 19.40 4.59
C GLY A 14 -2.46 19.99 5.54
N PHE A 15 -3.74 19.95 5.17
CA PHE A 15 -4.85 20.34 6.05
C PHE A 15 -5.44 19.10 6.73
N VAL A 16 -5.60 19.17 8.05
CA VAL A 16 -6.14 18.08 8.88
C VAL A 16 -7.41 18.51 9.60
N LEU A 17 -8.21 17.56 10.03
CA LEU A 17 -9.39 17.79 10.84
C LEU A 17 -9.71 16.55 11.69
N GLY A 18 -10.34 16.74 12.85
CA GLY A 18 -10.67 15.68 13.79
C GLY A 18 -9.53 15.38 14.77
N ASP A 19 -9.49 14.19 15.31
CA ASP A 19 -8.42 13.74 16.21
C ASP A 19 -7.08 13.69 15.46
N LEU A 20 -6.04 14.18 16.11
CA LEU A 20 -4.70 14.22 15.52
C LEU A 20 -3.74 13.31 16.27
N THR A 21 -2.94 12.57 15.52
CA THR A 21 -1.87 11.72 16.07
C THR A 21 -0.51 12.37 15.81
N PHE A 22 0.22 12.64 16.89
CA PHE A 22 1.56 13.24 16.86
C PHE A 22 2.60 12.18 17.14
N THR A 23 3.63 12.10 16.31
CA THR A 23 4.71 11.14 16.44
C THR A 23 6.05 11.86 16.36
N VAL A 24 6.97 11.56 17.29
CA VAL A 24 8.32 12.10 17.31
C VAL A 24 9.33 10.98 17.25
N GLY A 25 10.15 10.98 16.20
CA GLY A 25 11.35 10.15 16.12
C GLY A 25 12.61 10.95 16.48
N VAL A 26 13.62 10.26 16.97
CA VAL A 26 14.94 10.83 17.26
C VAL A 26 15.99 10.08 16.42
N SER A 27 16.69 10.78 15.54
CA SER A 27 17.80 10.25 14.76
C SER A 27 19.14 10.88 15.20
N ASP A 28 20.25 10.23 14.87
CA ASP A 28 21.61 10.66 15.21
C ASP A 28 21.80 11.01 16.69
N GLY A 29 21.45 10.07 17.56
CA GLY A 29 21.59 10.20 19.00
C GLY A 29 20.33 9.80 19.77
N TYR A 30 20.23 10.22 21.02
CA TYR A 30 19.11 9.93 21.91
C TYR A 30 18.68 11.18 22.68
N ALA A 31 17.41 11.19 23.12
CA ALA A 31 16.86 12.20 24.00
C ALA A 31 16.44 11.57 25.32
N GLU A 32 16.89 12.15 26.47
CA GLU A 32 16.46 11.75 27.81
C GLU A 32 15.09 12.31 28.13
N LYS A 33 14.76 13.46 27.54
CA LYS A 33 13.53 14.21 27.76
C LYS A 33 13.10 14.88 26.48
N LEU A 34 11.81 14.81 26.17
CA LEU A 34 11.17 15.57 25.11
C LEU A 34 10.09 16.48 25.71
N GLU A 35 10.11 17.75 25.36
CA GLU A 35 9.05 18.71 25.68
C GLU A 35 8.22 18.99 24.44
N PHE A 36 6.93 18.87 24.54
CA PHE A 36 5.94 19.12 23.51
C PHE A 36 5.15 20.37 23.81
N THR A 37 5.00 21.23 22.83
CA THR A 37 4.12 22.39 22.92
C THR A 37 3.35 22.52 21.61
N VAL A 38 2.03 22.63 21.70
CA VAL A 38 1.17 23.01 20.57
C VAL A 38 0.56 24.37 20.91
N SER A 39 0.73 25.36 20.02
CA SER A 39 0.24 26.73 20.24
C SER A 39 -0.49 27.26 18.99
N ASP A 40 -1.46 28.13 19.20
CA ASP A 40 -2.13 28.93 18.18
C ASP A 40 -1.61 30.39 18.27
N GLY A 41 -0.44 30.68 17.72
CA GLY A 41 0.22 31.95 17.91
C GLY A 41 0.70 32.15 19.33
N GLU A 42 -0.04 32.93 20.17
CA GLU A 42 0.40 33.27 21.56
C GLU A 42 -0.12 32.29 22.62
N ASN A 43 -1.17 31.52 22.35
CA ASN A 43 -1.76 30.63 23.35
C ASN A 43 -1.27 29.21 23.22
N VAL A 44 -0.85 28.61 24.32
CA VAL A 44 -0.53 27.18 24.40
C VAL A 44 -1.84 26.40 24.57
N VAL A 45 -2.17 25.56 23.58
CA VAL A 45 -3.37 24.70 23.59
C VAL A 45 -3.10 23.33 24.16
N TYR A 46 -1.83 22.89 24.10
CA TYR A 46 -1.39 21.62 24.68
C TYR A 46 0.09 21.66 25.00
N GLU A 47 0.45 21.12 26.16
CA GLU A 47 1.85 20.87 26.54
C GLU A 47 2.00 19.53 27.24
N ASN A 48 3.14 18.87 27.03
CA ASN A 48 3.47 17.61 27.68
C ASN A 48 4.99 17.44 27.77
N VAL A 49 5.42 16.60 28.71
CA VAL A 49 6.82 16.24 28.89
C VAL A 49 6.94 14.73 28.94
N LEU A 50 7.68 14.15 28.01
CA LEU A 50 8.03 12.74 28.01
C LEU A 50 9.45 12.58 28.56
N SER A 51 9.60 11.79 29.62
CA SER A 51 10.87 11.47 30.24
C SER A 51 11.26 10.00 30.01
N GLY A 52 12.56 9.70 30.11
CA GLY A 52 13.07 8.34 29.93
C GLY A 52 13.03 7.85 28.49
N GLY A 53 13.06 8.80 27.53
CA GLY A 53 13.09 8.46 26.10
C GLY A 53 11.80 7.83 25.55
N LYS A 54 10.72 7.77 26.34
CA LYS A 54 9.45 7.22 25.84
C LYS A 54 8.89 8.10 24.72
N VAL A 55 8.89 7.57 23.52
CA VAL A 55 8.23 8.15 22.36
C VAL A 55 7.06 7.24 22.04
N SER A 56 5.85 7.64 22.38
CA SER A 56 4.64 6.95 21.95
C SER A 56 3.86 7.86 21.02
N PRO A 57 3.12 7.37 20.04
CA PRO A 57 2.18 8.21 19.33
C PRO A 57 1.24 8.88 20.34
N LEU A 58 1.17 10.22 20.28
CA LEU A 58 0.30 11.00 21.13
C LEU A 58 -0.97 11.36 20.35
N LYS A 59 -2.10 10.84 20.77
CA LYS A 59 -3.39 11.18 20.18
C LYS A 59 -4.03 12.34 20.96
N LEU A 60 -4.35 13.43 20.28
CA LEU A 60 -5.05 14.58 20.82
C LEU A 60 -6.45 14.67 20.21
N SER A 61 -7.44 14.99 21.06
CA SER A 61 -8.82 15.15 20.62
C SER A 61 -8.97 16.31 19.65
N GLY A 62 -9.74 16.13 18.61
CA GLY A 62 -10.11 17.15 17.63
C GLY A 62 -10.77 18.39 18.24
N GLY A 63 -11.40 18.26 19.41
CA GLY A 63 -11.98 19.38 20.15
C GLY A 63 -10.95 20.42 20.66
N LEU A 64 -9.65 20.10 20.65
CA LEU A 64 -8.59 21.04 20.96
C LEU A 64 -8.24 21.97 19.78
N PHE A 65 -8.68 21.62 18.58
CA PHE A 65 -8.28 22.29 17.36
C PHE A 65 -9.50 22.98 16.70
N THR A 66 -9.44 24.29 16.62
CA THR A 66 -10.45 25.06 15.92
C THR A 66 -10.30 24.86 14.41
N PRO A 67 -11.38 24.56 13.65
CA PRO A 67 -11.31 24.52 12.20
C PRO A 67 -10.81 25.84 11.58
N ASP A 68 -10.18 25.75 10.41
CA ASP A 68 -9.67 26.88 9.63
C ASP A 68 -8.58 27.71 10.36
N ASN A 69 -7.77 27.07 11.20
CA ASN A 69 -6.72 27.72 11.99
C ASN A 69 -5.33 27.08 11.71
N GLU A 70 -4.29 27.71 12.27
CA GLU A 70 -2.91 27.22 12.21
C GLU A 70 -2.35 27.07 13.62
N TYR A 71 -1.66 25.97 13.86
CA TYR A 71 -1.00 25.65 15.11
C TYR A 71 0.47 25.36 14.86
N LEU A 72 1.30 25.78 15.80
CA LEU A 72 2.71 25.45 15.80
C LEU A 72 2.96 24.35 16.83
N TRP A 73 3.33 23.16 16.34
CA TRP A 73 3.81 22.09 17.20
C TRP A 73 5.33 22.16 17.30
N THR A 74 5.82 22.39 18.51
CA THR A 74 7.25 22.48 18.80
C THR A 74 7.67 21.37 19.73
N VAL A 75 8.77 20.71 19.39
CA VAL A 75 9.41 19.68 20.22
C VAL A 75 10.83 20.10 20.53
N LYS A 76 11.19 20.03 21.84
CA LYS A 76 12.53 20.25 22.33
C LYS A 76 13.08 18.94 22.89
N GLY A 77 14.25 18.53 22.43
CA GLY A 77 14.95 17.35 22.91
C GLY A 77 16.14 17.70 23.77
N TYR A 78 16.30 17.00 24.89
CA TYR A 78 17.36 17.25 25.88
C TYR A 78 18.25 16.02 26.05
N VAL A 79 19.57 16.26 26.21
CA VAL A 79 20.60 15.26 26.51
C VAL A 79 21.41 15.77 27.67
N ALA A 80 21.64 14.96 28.72
CA ALA A 80 22.34 15.35 29.94
C ALA A 80 21.82 16.67 30.54
N GLY A 81 20.49 16.85 30.52
CA GLY A 81 19.82 18.05 31.00
C GLY A 81 19.99 19.30 30.12
N LYS A 82 20.72 19.23 29.00
CA LYS A 82 20.93 20.35 28.08
C LYS A 82 20.07 20.22 26.86
N LEU A 83 19.52 21.36 26.37
CA LEU A 83 18.80 21.42 25.12
C LEU A 83 19.74 21.01 23.95
N ALA A 84 19.38 19.96 23.24
CA ALA A 84 20.18 19.39 22.15
C ALA A 84 19.54 19.56 20.75
N ALA A 85 18.22 19.63 20.67
CA ALA A 85 17.51 19.89 19.42
C ALA A 85 16.18 20.58 19.66
N VAL A 86 15.75 21.36 18.66
CA VAL A 86 14.41 21.94 18.58
C VAL A 86 13.90 21.77 17.17
N LYS A 87 12.68 21.30 17.01
CA LYS A 87 12.00 21.22 15.71
C LYS A 87 10.54 21.60 15.86
N SER A 88 10.02 22.25 14.84
CA SER A 88 8.61 22.63 14.80
C SER A 88 7.97 22.17 13.51
N LEU A 89 6.66 21.87 13.59
CA LEU A 89 5.80 21.55 12.46
C LEU A 89 4.55 22.44 12.52
N VAL A 90 4.20 23.05 11.41
CA VAL A 90 2.96 23.83 11.30
C VAL A 90 1.82 22.86 11.00
N ILE A 91 0.80 22.86 11.85
CA ILE A 91 -0.43 22.09 11.68
C ILE A 91 -1.53 23.03 11.19
N LYS A 92 -2.03 22.80 10.01
CA LYS A 92 -3.14 23.57 9.43
C LYS A 92 -4.43 22.78 9.57
N THR A 93 -5.43 23.34 10.22
CA THR A 93 -6.74 22.70 10.28
C THR A 93 -7.56 23.11 9.06
N GLY A 94 -8.19 22.10 8.46
CA GLY A 94 -9.15 22.28 7.39
C GLY A 94 -10.51 22.72 7.91
N PHE A 95 -11.47 22.77 7.01
CA PHE A 95 -12.87 23.03 7.32
C PHE A 95 -13.76 22.14 6.46
N LEU A 96 -14.97 21.92 6.90
CA LEU A 96 -16.03 21.30 6.10
C LEU A 96 -16.87 22.37 5.42
N PRO A 97 -17.44 22.08 4.23
CA PRO A 97 -18.30 23.04 3.52
C PRO A 97 -19.61 23.23 4.28
N GLU A 98 -20.03 24.48 4.44
CA GLU A 98 -21.27 24.81 5.14
C GLU A 98 -22.44 25.04 4.18
N ASN A 99 -22.17 25.69 3.05
CA ASN A 99 -23.23 26.12 2.11
C ASN A 99 -23.16 25.39 0.77
N ALA A 100 -22.05 24.77 0.46
CA ALA A 100 -21.82 24.10 -0.81
C ALA A 100 -22.74 22.90 -1.00
N LYS A 101 -23.16 22.69 -2.24
CA LYS A 101 -23.97 21.55 -2.68
C LYS A 101 -23.19 20.72 -3.70
N TRP A 102 -23.43 19.43 -3.70
CA TRP A 102 -22.98 18.61 -4.81
C TRP A 102 -23.66 19.07 -6.10
N VAL A 103 -22.85 19.28 -7.14
CA VAL A 103 -23.33 19.67 -8.46
C VAL A 103 -22.94 18.64 -9.52
N THR A 104 -23.79 18.47 -10.53
CA THR A 104 -23.68 17.50 -11.63
C THR A 104 -24.34 18.05 -12.89
N ILE A 105 -24.42 17.28 -13.97
CA ILE A 105 -25.10 17.69 -15.22
C ILE A 105 -26.38 16.93 -15.51
N GLY A 106 -26.78 15.96 -14.73
CA GLY A 106 -28.04 15.21 -14.93
C GLY A 106 -28.10 14.32 -16.19
N LYS A 107 -27.01 14.18 -16.94
CA LYS A 107 -26.86 13.24 -18.07
C LYS A 107 -25.46 12.64 -18.08
N SER A 108 -25.34 11.42 -18.63
CA SER A 108 -24.04 10.76 -18.78
C SER A 108 -23.39 11.25 -20.09
N LEU A 109 -22.12 11.68 -19.99
CA LEU A 109 -21.25 11.98 -21.11
C LEU A 109 -19.95 11.22 -20.96
N LYS A 110 -19.33 10.82 -22.08
CA LYS A 110 -18.07 10.05 -22.04
C LYS A 110 -16.84 10.93 -21.82
N ASN A 111 -16.88 12.15 -22.32
CA ASN A 111 -15.77 13.07 -22.21
C ASN A 111 -15.65 13.68 -20.80
N VAL A 112 -14.47 14.10 -20.45
CA VAL A 112 -14.17 14.87 -19.25
C VAL A 112 -15.01 16.13 -19.22
N LEU A 113 -15.55 16.47 -18.06
CA LEU A 113 -16.34 17.68 -17.85
C LEU A 113 -15.47 18.76 -17.22
N ARG A 114 -15.65 19.98 -17.66
CA ARG A 114 -15.09 21.15 -17.01
C ARG A 114 -16.22 22.02 -16.43
N PHE A 115 -16.15 22.22 -15.12
CA PHE A 115 -17.01 23.14 -14.38
C PHE A 115 -16.28 24.46 -14.22
N GLU A 116 -16.96 25.58 -14.44
CA GLU A 116 -16.39 26.92 -14.35
C GLU A 116 -17.28 27.83 -13.50
N ARG A 117 -16.66 28.50 -12.53
CA ARG A 117 -17.26 29.53 -11.71
C ARG A 117 -16.48 30.84 -11.84
N ARG A 118 -17.14 31.90 -12.27
CA ARG A 118 -16.62 33.27 -12.27
C ARG A 118 -17.10 33.97 -11.01
N PHE A 119 -16.24 34.77 -10.40
CA PHE A 119 -16.53 35.50 -9.19
C PHE A 119 -15.65 36.73 -9.07
N GLU A 120 -16.08 37.73 -8.31
CA GLU A 120 -15.36 38.98 -8.12
C GLU A 120 -14.92 39.17 -6.68
N ILE A 121 -13.67 39.64 -6.50
CA ILE A 121 -13.13 39.99 -5.19
C ILE A 121 -13.01 41.51 -5.11
N PRO A 122 -13.83 42.15 -4.27
CA PRO A 122 -13.93 43.60 -4.21
C PRO A 122 -12.85 44.21 -3.31
N VAL A 123 -11.59 44.02 -3.66
CA VAL A 123 -10.39 44.64 -3.03
C VAL A 123 -9.56 45.33 -4.09
N ALA A 124 -8.79 46.32 -3.72
CA ALA A 124 -7.96 47.08 -4.63
C ALA A 124 -6.60 46.42 -4.89
N THR A 125 -6.06 45.74 -3.88
CA THR A 125 -4.73 45.11 -3.92
C THR A 125 -4.75 43.68 -3.35
N PRO A 126 -3.83 42.78 -3.80
CA PRO A 126 -3.68 41.45 -3.22
C PRO A 126 -3.34 41.46 -1.73
N ASP A 127 -2.68 42.51 -1.24
CA ASP A 127 -2.29 42.65 0.18
C ASP A 127 -3.48 42.76 1.13
N GLU A 128 -4.65 43.12 0.66
CA GLU A 128 -5.89 43.14 1.44
C GLU A 128 -6.44 41.75 1.73
N ILE A 129 -5.97 40.73 1.00
CA ILE A 129 -6.31 39.35 1.22
C ILE A 129 -5.41 38.79 2.33
N LYS A 130 -6.00 38.39 3.46
CA LYS A 130 -5.28 37.78 4.57
C LYS A 130 -4.93 36.33 4.28
N ASN A 131 -5.93 35.53 3.91
CA ASN A 131 -5.77 34.13 3.48
C ASN A 131 -6.88 33.74 2.49
N ALA A 132 -6.66 32.65 1.75
CA ALA A 132 -7.70 32.06 0.91
C ALA A 132 -7.52 30.54 0.90
N LYS A 133 -8.57 29.80 1.27
CA LYS A 133 -8.57 28.35 1.35
C LYS A 133 -9.72 27.77 0.53
N LEU A 134 -9.40 26.78 -0.30
CA LEU A 134 -10.34 26.07 -1.15
C LEU A 134 -10.56 24.65 -0.64
N PHE A 135 -11.75 24.37 -0.08
CA PHE A 135 -12.23 23.00 0.09
C PHE A 135 -12.79 22.53 -1.25
N ILE A 136 -12.43 21.31 -1.68
CA ILE A 136 -12.88 20.77 -2.96
C ILE A 136 -12.87 19.24 -2.98
N CYS A 137 -13.88 18.66 -3.64
CA CYS A 137 -13.91 17.26 -4.02
C CYS A 137 -14.65 17.08 -5.35
N GLY A 138 -13.99 16.44 -6.31
CA GLY A 138 -14.61 15.97 -7.55
C GLY A 138 -14.74 14.45 -7.51
N LEU A 139 -15.91 13.91 -7.75
CA LEU A 139 -16.14 12.47 -7.84
C LEU A 139 -16.06 12.00 -9.30
N GLY A 140 -15.15 11.21 -9.55
CA GLY A 140 -14.18 10.91 -10.52
C GLY A 140 -12.84 11.59 -10.19
N PHE A 141 -11.78 11.32 -10.94
CA PHE A 141 -10.54 12.07 -10.75
C PHE A 141 -10.71 13.50 -11.22
N PHE A 142 -10.09 14.46 -10.50
CA PHE A 142 -10.25 15.86 -10.85
C PHE A 142 -8.96 16.67 -10.77
N ASP A 143 -8.89 17.73 -11.56
CA ASP A 143 -7.92 18.80 -11.43
C ASP A 143 -8.63 20.13 -11.30
N SER A 144 -8.11 21.01 -10.44
CA SER A 144 -8.67 22.36 -10.23
C SER A 144 -7.65 23.43 -10.56
N TYR A 145 -8.15 24.54 -11.09
CA TYR A 145 -7.38 25.67 -11.55
C TYR A 145 -8.00 26.97 -11.06
N LEU A 146 -7.20 27.88 -10.56
CA LEU A 146 -7.58 29.25 -10.29
C LEU A 146 -6.84 30.18 -11.24
N ASN A 147 -7.59 30.97 -12.00
CA ASN A 147 -7.06 31.89 -12.99
C ASN A 147 -6.08 31.20 -13.99
N GLY A 148 -6.37 29.95 -14.35
CA GLY A 148 -5.55 29.14 -15.26
C GLY A 148 -4.36 28.44 -14.63
N THR A 149 -4.06 28.71 -13.36
CA THR A 149 -2.97 28.01 -12.62
C THR A 149 -3.54 26.84 -11.83
N LYS A 150 -2.91 25.66 -11.94
CA LYS A 150 -3.29 24.47 -11.20
C LYS A 150 -3.15 24.70 -9.69
N THR A 151 -4.09 24.21 -8.89
CA THR A 151 -4.10 24.44 -7.43
C THR A 151 -3.06 23.61 -6.69
N ASP A 152 -2.69 22.45 -7.23
CA ASP A 152 -1.62 21.57 -6.74
C ASP A 152 -1.06 20.71 -7.87
N ASP A 153 0.01 19.95 -7.60
CA ASP A 153 0.71 19.08 -8.55
C ASP A 153 0.38 17.59 -8.41
N SER A 154 -0.56 17.24 -7.53
CA SER A 154 -0.97 15.85 -7.33
C SER A 154 -1.85 15.32 -8.46
N TYR A 155 -1.83 13.97 -8.61
CA TYR A 155 -2.58 13.21 -9.60
C TYR A 155 -3.65 12.34 -8.94
N PHE A 156 -4.57 11.82 -9.71
CA PHE A 156 -5.53 10.74 -9.41
C PHE A 156 -6.29 10.93 -8.09
N LYS A 157 -6.75 12.14 -7.83
CA LYS A 157 -7.51 12.54 -6.62
C LYS A 157 -9.00 12.73 -6.91
N PRO A 158 -9.89 12.54 -5.91
CA PRO A 158 -9.60 12.17 -4.53
C PRO A 158 -9.09 10.73 -4.42
N LEU A 159 -8.56 10.37 -3.24
CA LEU A 159 -8.21 8.99 -2.94
C LEU A 159 -9.44 8.09 -3.08
N PHE A 160 -9.25 6.86 -3.56
CA PHE A 160 -10.35 5.92 -3.77
C PHE A 160 -11.01 5.55 -2.43
N SER A 161 -12.33 5.65 -2.37
CA SER A 161 -13.17 5.31 -1.22
C SER A 161 -14.40 4.54 -1.65
N ASP A 162 -15.16 4.03 -0.70
CA ASP A 162 -16.45 3.41 -0.93
C ASP A 162 -17.57 4.42 -0.69
N TYR A 163 -18.27 4.83 -1.76
CA TYR A 163 -19.30 5.85 -1.73
C TYR A 163 -20.70 5.24 -1.53
N ARG A 164 -21.61 6.00 -0.95
CA ARG A 164 -22.97 5.55 -0.61
C ARG A 164 -23.80 5.16 -1.83
N GLN A 165 -23.76 5.96 -2.89
CA GLN A 165 -24.50 5.68 -4.10
C GLN A 165 -23.73 4.73 -5.01
N ARG A 166 -24.40 3.74 -5.58
CA ARG A 166 -23.86 2.78 -6.54
C ARG A 166 -24.83 2.51 -7.65
N ASP A 167 -24.37 2.52 -8.90
CA ASP A 167 -25.06 1.85 -9.97
C ASP A 167 -25.02 0.34 -9.70
N ARG A 168 -26.18 -0.30 -9.72
CA ARG A 168 -26.30 -1.73 -9.46
C ARG A 168 -25.81 -2.53 -10.68
N LEU A 169 -24.49 -2.59 -10.86
CA LEU A 169 -23.98 -3.32 -12.01
C LEU A 169 -23.99 -4.83 -11.81
N LYS A 170 -23.87 -5.38 -10.60
CA LYS A 170 -23.75 -6.83 -10.54
C LYS A 170 -23.94 -7.64 -9.29
N ASN A 171 -24.21 -7.19 -8.18
CA ASN A 171 -24.57 -8.11 -7.11
C ASN A 171 -25.66 -7.56 -6.18
N PRO A 172 -26.95 -7.73 -6.53
CA PRO A 172 -28.05 -7.26 -5.67
C PRO A 172 -28.09 -7.98 -4.33
N SER A 173 -27.33 -9.06 -4.16
CA SER A 173 -27.27 -9.86 -2.95
C SER A 173 -26.21 -9.40 -1.94
N ILE A 174 -25.30 -8.47 -2.30
CA ILE A 174 -24.34 -7.91 -1.35
C ILE A 174 -25.01 -6.73 -0.65
N PRO A 175 -25.33 -6.82 0.65
CA PRO A 175 -25.89 -5.71 1.40
C PRO A 175 -24.91 -4.53 1.37
N LEU A 176 -25.39 -3.33 1.12
CA LEU A 176 -24.59 -2.13 1.30
C LEU A 176 -24.21 -2.03 2.78
N THR A 177 -22.97 -1.64 3.03
CA THR A 177 -22.54 -1.27 4.38
C THR A 177 -23.11 0.10 4.73
N ASP A 178 -23.21 0.44 6.00
CA ASP A 178 -23.65 1.76 6.44
C ASP A 178 -22.50 2.79 6.50
N LYS A 179 -21.26 2.34 6.28
CA LYS A 179 -20.04 3.14 6.37
C LYS A 179 -19.55 3.52 4.98
N HIS A 180 -19.75 4.79 4.63
CA HIS A 180 -19.26 5.37 3.38
C HIS A 180 -18.50 6.64 3.68
N SER A 181 -17.44 6.92 2.94
CA SER A 181 -16.60 8.09 3.15
C SER A 181 -16.26 8.79 1.84
N VAL A 182 -15.95 10.07 1.96
CA VAL A 182 -15.55 10.94 0.86
C VAL A 182 -14.30 11.69 1.27
N GLY A 183 -13.24 11.60 0.46
CA GLY A 183 -12.01 12.32 0.72
C GLY A 183 -12.18 13.83 0.67
N ALA A 184 -11.89 14.50 1.78
CA ALA A 184 -11.88 15.96 1.89
C ALA A 184 -10.49 16.50 1.54
N ILE A 185 -10.42 17.47 0.66
CA ILE A 185 -9.18 18.15 0.27
C ILE A 185 -9.33 19.64 0.49
N VAL A 186 -8.35 20.27 1.11
CA VAL A 186 -8.28 21.73 1.28
C VAL A 186 -6.94 22.21 0.73
N TYR A 187 -6.97 23.28 -0.05
CA TYR A 187 -5.79 23.95 -0.60
C TYR A 187 -5.65 25.37 -0.07
N ASP A 188 -4.42 25.81 0.21
CA ASP A 188 -4.09 27.22 0.34
C ASP A 188 -3.93 27.81 -1.07
N VAL A 189 -4.85 28.69 -1.44
CA VAL A 189 -4.90 29.27 -2.78
C VAL A 189 -4.69 30.80 -2.77
N LYS A 190 -4.19 31.34 -1.66
CA LYS A 190 -4.02 32.80 -1.52
C LYS A 190 -3.24 33.41 -2.68
N ASN A 191 -2.14 32.76 -3.08
CA ASN A 191 -1.27 33.27 -4.13
C ASN A 191 -1.85 33.14 -5.54
N LEU A 192 -2.98 32.44 -5.71
CA LEU A 192 -3.68 32.26 -6.98
C LEU A 192 -4.87 33.21 -7.14
N ILE A 193 -5.25 33.92 -6.09
CA ILE A 193 -6.37 34.87 -6.04
C ILE A 193 -5.85 36.27 -6.38
N LYS A 194 -6.64 37.01 -7.13
CA LYS A 194 -6.35 38.40 -7.50
C LYS A 194 -7.53 39.32 -7.22
N PRO A 195 -7.32 40.64 -7.07
CA PRO A 195 -8.40 41.63 -7.06
C PRO A 195 -9.23 41.59 -8.35
N GLY A 196 -10.55 41.88 -8.23
CA GLY A 196 -11.44 41.85 -9.36
C GLY A 196 -11.91 40.47 -9.78
N GLU A 197 -12.04 40.24 -11.08
CA GLU A 197 -12.55 38.99 -11.64
C GLU A 197 -11.57 37.81 -11.45
N ASN A 198 -12.09 36.69 -10.95
CA ASN A 198 -11.40 35.41 -10.79
C ASN A 198 -12.23 34.29 -11.42
N VAL A 199 -11.55 33.22 -11.82
CA VAL A 199 -12.17 32.04 -12.43
C VAL A 199 -11.64 30.78 -11.73
N LEU A 200 -12.55 30.05 -11.09
CA LEU A 200 -12.31 28.67 -10.65
C LEU A 200 -12.77 27.72 -11.76
N SER A 201 -11.88 26.88 -12.23
CA SER A 201 -12.15 25.87 -13.25
C SER A 201 -11.76 24.50 -12.72
N VAL A 202 -12.65 23.51 -12.87
CA VAL A 202 -12.43 22.15 -12.37
C VAL A 202 -12.76 21.15 -13.46
N THR A 203 -11.78 20.34 -13.86
CA THR A 203 -11.98 19.21 -14.77
C THR A 203 -12.23 17.94 -13.98
N VAL A 204 -13.25 17.16 -14.37
CA VAL A 204 -13.62 15.91 -13.69
C VAL A 204 -13.69 14.76 -14.70
N GLY A 205 -12.81 13.77 -14.52
CA GLY A 205 -12.76 12.54 -15.30
C GLY A 205 -13.58 11.40 -14.68
N ASN A 206 -13.27 10.17 -15.02
CA ASN A 206 -13.96 8.98 -14.50
C ASN A 206 -13.33 8.46 -13.19
N GLY A 207 -12.03 8.26 -13.16
CA GLY A 207 -11.32 7.62 -12.08
C GLY A 207 -11.95 6.27 -11.70
N TYR A 208 -11.91 5.95 -10.41
CA TYR A 208 -12.62 4.80 -9.85
C TYR A 208 -14.13 5.05 -9.64
N PHE A 209 -14.59 6.28 -9.74
CA PHE A 209 -15.98 6.64 -9.42
C PHE A 209 -16.97 6.19 -10.50
N LYS A 210 -16.54 6.16 -11.76
CA LYS A 210 -17.45 5.92 -12.88
C LYS A 210 -16.91 4.91 -13.89
N ASN A 211 -17.65 3.83 -14.09
CA ASN A 211 -17.42 2.88 -15.17
C ASN A 211 -18.35 3.19 -16.35
N GLU A 212 -17.82 3.83 -17.38
CA GLU A 212 -18.58 4.21 -18.57
C GLU A 212 -18.99 3.03 -19.45
N ASP A 213 -18.12 2.06 -19.59
CA ASP A 213 -18.33 0.96 -20.51
C ASP A 213 -18.95 -0.28 -19.84
N LYS A 214 -19.36 -0.13 -18.56
CA LYS A 214 -20.10 -1.15 -17.78
C LYS A 214 -19.52 -2.55 -17.88
N ILE A 215 -18.23 -2.64 -17.69
CA ILE A 215 -17.49 -3.88 -17.70
C ILE A 215 -17.82 -4.68 -16.43
N GLU A 216 -17.87 -5.99 -16.53
CA GLU A 216 -18.37 -6.87 -15.50
C GLU A 216 -17.49 -6.91 -14.25
N GLU A 217 -16.23 -7.13 -14.43
CA GLU A 217 -15.21 -7.12 -13.37
C GLU A 217 -13.98 -6.34 -13.85
N PRO A 218 -13.29 -5.67 -12.97
CA PRO A 218 -13.45 -5.40 -11.53
C PRO A 218 -14.16 -4.08 -11.22
N TYR A 219 -15.01 -3.59 -12.06
CA TYR A 219 -15.39 -2.20 -12.13
C TYR A 219 -16.64 -1.83 -11.38
N VAL A 220 -16.54 -0.67 -10.77
CA VAL A 220 -17.59 -0.05 -9.99
C VAL A 220 -18.08 1.19 -10.71
N SER A 221 -19.34 1.47 -10.62
CA SER A 221 -19.90 2.77 -10.95
C SER A 221 -20.79 3.26 -9.80
N PHE A 222 -20.48 4.45 -9.30
CA PHE A 222 -21.25 5.10 -8.24
C PHE A 222 -22.21 6.16 -8.78
N GLY A 223 -22.27 6.34 -10.09
CA GLY A 223 -23.17 7.28 -10.76
C GLY A 223 -22.48 8.34 -11.61
N GLY A 224 -23.20 9.42 -11.89
CA GLY A 224 -22.66 10.54 -12.66
C GLY A 224 -21.62 11.35 -11.89
N ARG A 225 -20.64 11.90 -12.62
CA ARG A 225 -19.59 12.77 -12.05
C ARG A 225 -20.18 13.92 -11.26
N ARG A 226 -19.52 14.31 -10.19
CA ARG A 226 -19.98 15.35 -9.26
C ARG A 226 -18.82 16.23 -8.85
N LEU A 227 -19.17 17.43 -8.43
CA LEU A 227 -18.23 18.40 -7.86
C LEU A 227 -18.88 19.06 -6.64
N ILE A 228 -18.10 19.31 -5.62
CA ILE A 228 -18.43 20.20 -4.51
C ILE A 228 -17.20 21.03 -4.17
N TYR A 229 -17.37 22.29 -3.86
CA TYR A 229 -16.30 23.16 -3.39
C TYR A 229 -16.84 24.31 -2.55
N GLU A 230 -16.00 24.81 -1.64
CA GLU A 230 -16.19 26.08 -0.93
C GLU A 230 -14.85 26.79 -0.82
N LEU A 231 -14.77 27.99 -1.42
CA LEU A 231 -13.62 28.88 -1.33
C LEU A 231 -13.92 29.95 -0.27
N ARG A 232 -13.10 30.00 0.78
CA ARG A 232 -13.14 31.03 1.84
C ARG A 232 -11.98 31.98 1.65
N ILE A 233 -12.29 33.27 1.57
CA ILE A 233 -11.31 34.33 1.42
C ILE A 233 -11.47 35.31 2.58
N ALA A 234 -10.52 35.31 3.51
CA ALA A 234 -10.49 36.26 4.62
C ALA A 234 -9.75 37.52 4.20
N LEU A 235 -10.37 38.68 4.43
CA LEU A 235 -9.78 39.98 4.15
C LEU A 235 -9.17 40.57 5.44
N LYS A 236 -8.18 41.43 5.31
CA LYS A 236 -7.55 42.13 6.45
C LYS A 236 -8.52 43.02 7.25
N ASN A 237 -9.62 43.48 6.63
CA ASN A 237 -10.66 44.23 7.31
C ASN A 237 -11.61 43.36 8.16
N GLY A 238 -11.35 42.06 8.29
CA GLY A 238 -12.13 41.10 9.06
C GLY A 238 -13.33 40.51 8.30
N LYS A 239 -13.63 40.93 7.07
CA LYS A 239 -14.67 40.30 6.24
C LYS A 239 -14.21 39.01 5.64
N THR A 240 -15.06 37.98 5.59
CA THR A 240 -14.85 36.74 4.85
C THR A 240 -15.82 36.64 3.68
N LEU A 241 -15.26 36.43 2.49
CA LEU A 241 -16.04 36.12 1.29
C LEU A 241 -16.11 34.60 1.15
N ARG A 242 -17.24 34.09 0.69
CA ARG A 242 -17.49 32.68 0.46
C ARG A 242 -18.04 32.47 -0.94
N ILE A 243 -17.37 31.65 -1.73
CA ILE A 243 -17.76 31.20 -3.05
C ILE A 243 -17.90 29.69 -3.00
N PHE A 244 -19.04 29.15 -3.35
CA PHE A 244 -19.33 27.73 -3.19
C PHE A 244 -20.16 27.19 -4.36
N SER A 245 -20.16 25.88 -4.52
CA SER A 245 -20.97 25.18 -5.52
C SER A 245 -22.45 25.25 -5.18
N ASP A 246 -23.25 25.81 -6.11
CA ASP A 246 -24.68 26.11 -5.91
C ASP A 246 -25.54 25.85 -7.16
N GLY A 247 -24.97 25.25 -8.22
CA GLY A 247 -25.67 24.99 -9.49
C GLY A 247 -25.57 26.12 -10.52
N THR A 248 -24.88 27.20 -10.20
CA THR A 248 -24.65 28.31 -11.14
C THR A 248 -23.39 28.14 -12.00
N GLU A 249 -22.61 27.09 -11.77
CA GLU A 249 -21.41 26.76 -12.57
C GLU A 249 -21.79 26.51 -14.03
N SER A 250 -21.02 27.09 -14.94
CA SER A 250 -21.08 26.73 -16.36
C SER A 250 -20.35 25.40 -16.59
N VAL A 251 -20.99 24.46 -17.27
CA VAL A 251 -20.40 23.15 -17.54
C VAL A 251 -20.13 23.00 -19.03
N TYR A 252 -18.93 22.55 -19.34
CA TYR A 252 -18.42 22.31 -20.69
C TYR A 252 -18.07 20.83 -20.87
N GLU A 253 -18.32 20.30 -22.03
CA GLU A 253 -17.77 19.04 -22.51
C GLU A 253 -16.43 19.32 -23.17
N THR A 254 -15.37 18.74 -22.65
CA THR A 254 -14.03 18.91 -23.22
C THR A 254 -13.81 17.94 -24.38
N PRO A 255 -12.81 18.16 -25.26
CA PRO A 255 -12.42 17.22 -26.31
C PRO A 255 -11.63 16.00 -25.77
N VAL A 256 -11.57 15.85 -24.46
CA VAL A 256 -10.81 14.80 -23.76
C VAL A 256 -11.76 13.71 -23.29
N ARG A 257 -11.48 12.48 -23.65
CA ARG A 257 -11.97 11.29 -22.97
C ARG A 257 -10.82 10.71 -22.18
N SER A 258 -10.99 10.55 -20.88
CA SER A 258 -9.99 9.92 -20.02
C SER A 258 -10.68 8.89 -19.14
N ASP A 259 -10.25 7.65 -19.26
CA ASP A 259 -10.80 6.50 -18.57
C ASP A 259 -9.66 5.69 -17.97
N LEU A 260 -9.80 5.30 -16.69
CA LEU A 260 -8.76 4.60 -15.94
C LEU A 260 -8.27 3.32 -16.64
N PHE A 261 -9.16 2.66 -17.38
CA PHE A 261 -8.88 1.38 -18.04
C PHE A 261 -8.63 1.53 -19.55
N PHE A 262 -9.45 2.32 -20.24
CA PHE A 262 -9.36 2.52 -21.69
C PHE A 262 -8.41 3.64 -22.12
N GLY A 263 -7.84 4.38 -21.16
CA GLY A 263 -6.83 5.41 -21.42
C GLY A 263 -7.37 6.74 -21.88
N ASP A 264 -6.43 7.58 -22.27
CA ASP A 264 -6.71 8.94 -22.73
C ASP A 264 -6.94 8.96 -24.24
N LYS A 265 -7.98 9.71 -24.68
CA LYS A 265 -8.26 10.00 -26.08
C LYS A 265 -8.55 11.49 -26.23
N ILE A 266 -7.72 12.19 -26.99
CA ILE A 266 -7.81 13.64 -27.15
C ILE A 266 -7.85 14.02 -28.64
N ASP A 267 -8.83 14.84 -29.01
CA ASP A 267 -8.84 15.50 -30.32
C ASP A 267 -8.44 16.97 -30.15
N PHE A 268 -7.19 17.30 -30.38
CA PHE A 268 -6.65 18.67 -30.29
C PHE A 268 -7.23 19.66 -31.32
N ARG A 269 -8.04 19.18 -32.29
CA ARG A 269 -8.72 20.05 -33.25
C ARG A 269 -10.06 20.57 -32.72
N ALA A 270 -10.62 19.84 -31.75
CA ALA A 270 -11.96 20.13 -31.23
C ALA A 270 -11.88 21.15 -30.09
N GLU A 271 -12.90 21.98 -30.04
CA GLU A 271 -13.09 22.97 -28.96
C GLU A 271 -14.03 22.42 -27.88
N GLU A 272 -13.92 22.98 -26.69
CA GLU A 272 -14.88 22.72 -25.63
C GLU A 272 -16.28 23.23 -25.99
N LYS A 273 -17.30 22.47 -25.59
CA LYS A 273 -18.71 22.82 -25.85
C LYS A 273 -19.42 23.12 -24.55
N PHE A 274 -20.02 24.34 -24.46
CA PHE A 274 -20.93 24.63 -23.38
C PHE A 274 -22.15 23.70 -23.44
N ILE A 275 -22.49 23.10 -22.29
CA ILE A 275 -23.60 22.13 -22.18
C ILE A 275 -24.81 22.79 -21.51
N SER A 276 -24.61 23.28 -20.31
CA SER A 276 -25.63 23.85 -19.44
C SER A 276 -25.00 24.46 -18.18
N SER A 277 -25.79 25.12 -17.37
CA SER A 277 -25.43 25.29 -15.96
C SER A 277 -25.48 23.95 -15.24
N ALA A 278 -24.69 23.82 -14.15
CA ALA A 278 -24.73 22.68 -13.28
C ALA A 278 -26.10 22.50 -12.61
N LYS A 279 -26.35 21.30 -12.10
CA LYS A 279 -27.58 21.00 -11.36
C LYS A 279 -27.19 20.54 -9.95
N ILE A 280 -27.90 21.04 -8.96
CA ILE A 280 -27.72 20.55 -7.58
C ILE A 280 -28.14 19.09 -7.49
N CYS A 281 -27.37 18.35 -6.71
CA CYS A 281 -27.62 16.97 -6.35
C CYS A 281 -27.61 16.88 -4.82
N ASP A 282 -28.74 16.57 -4.22
CA ASP A 282 -28.91 16.53 -2.76
C ASP A 282 -28.48 15.18 -2.13
N GLU A 283 -27.84 14.30 -2.90
CA GLU A 283 -27.43 12.98 -2.41
C GLU A 283 -26.20 13.08 -1.51
N ASN A 284 -26.29 12.46 -0.34
CA ASN A 284 -25.17 12.27 0.55
C ASN A 284 -24.30 11.11 0.05
N MET A 285 -23.04 11.39 -0.32
CA MET A 285 -22.10 10.42 -0.88
C MET A 285 -21.30 9.67 0.19
N GLY A 286 -21.34 10.09 1.43
CA GLY A 286 -20.58 9.55 2.57
C GLY A 286 -20.19 10.65 3.54
N GLU A 287 -19.48 10.25 4.59
CA GLU A 287 -18.92 11.18 5.57
C GLU A 287 -17.59 11.73 5.10
N TRP A 288 -17.29 12.99 5.40
CA TRP A 288 -16.04 13.61 5.06
C TRP A 288 -14.89 13.04 5.87
N GLN A 289 -13.81 12.69 5.19
CA GLN A 289 -12.62 12.16 5.82
C GLN A 289 -11.36 12.85 5.26
N PHE A 290 -10.52 13.32 6.18
CA PHE A 290 -9.15 13.75 5.87
C PHE A 290 -8.23 12.55 6.05
N TYR A 291 -7.76 11.98 4.94
CA TYR A 291 -6.94 10.78 4.98
C TYR A 291 -5.48 11.08 5.35
N SER A 292 -4.88 10.15 6.08
CA SER A 292 -3.43 10.12 6.36
C SER A 292 -2.61 9.54 5.21
N ALA A 293 -3.24 8.99 4.16
CA ALA A 293 -2.56 8.50 2.97
C ALA A 293 -2.23 9.65 2.01
N ALA A 294 -1.06 9.60 1.41
CA ALA A 294 -0.61 10.62 0.45
C ALA A 294 -1.28 10.47 -0.92
N CYS A 295 -1.49 11.60 -1.61
CA CYS A 295 -1.86 11.62 -3.02
C CYS A 295 -0.71 11.19 -3.92
N ASP A 296 -1.01 10.87 -5.18
CA ASP A 296 0.00 10.49 -6.17
C ASP A 296 0.72 11.73 -6.70
N ARG A 297 2.05 11.60 -6.92
CA ARG A 297 2.91 12.65 -7.49
C ARG A 297 3.90 12.05 -8.48
N VAL A 298 4.51 12.90 -9.28
CA VAL A 298 5.66 12.52 -10.10
C VAL A 298 6.85 12.29 -9.18
N ALA A 299 7.22 11.04 -9.00
CA ALA A 299 8.37 10.65 -8.18
C ALA A 299 9.69 10.73 -8.97
N GLU A 300 9.64 10.43 -10.29
CA GLU A 300 10.82 10.43 -11.15
C GLU A 300 10.43 10.79 -12.58
N ILE A 301 11.32 11.48 -13.28
CA ILE A 301 11.21 11.77 -14.72
C ILE A 301 12.24 10.91 -15.44
N LEU A 302 11.77 9.96 -16.24
CA LEU A 302 12.59 8.98 -16.93
C LEU A 302 12.82 9.38 -18.39
N ALA A 303 14.05 9.44 -18.81
CA ALA A 303 14.41 9.50 -20.23
C ALA A 303 14.50 8.08 -20.81
N PRO A 304 14.25 7.88 -22.12
CA PRO A 304 14.55 6.61 -22.78
C PRO A 304 16.03 6.27 -22.63
N ILE A 305 16.36 5.00 -22.38
CA ILE A 305 17.75 4.55 -22.18
C ILE A 305 18.58 4.53 -23.48
N LYS A 306 17.91 4.59 -24.63
CA LYS A 306 18.51 4.64 -25.97
C LYS A 306 17.60 5.39 -26.93
N SER A 307 18.14 5.74 -28.12
CA SER A 307 17.33 6.28 -29.21
C SER A 307 16.22 5.31 -29.59
N PRO A 308 15.04 5.82 -30.07
CA PRO A 308 13.94 4.95 -30.43
C PRO A 308 14.30 4.02 -31.59
N GLU A 309 13.82 2.79 -31.53
CA GLU A 309 13.93 1.82 -32.61
C GLU A 309 12.73 1.95 -33.56
N LYS A 310 13.01 1.92 -34.85
CA LYS A 310 11.95 1.92 -35.85
C LYS A 310 11.39 0.50 -36.00
N THR A 311 10.10 0.32 -35.73
CA THR A 311 9.38 -0.94 -35.95
C THR A 311 8.52 -0.87 -37.21
N ALA A 312 7.84 -1.95 -37.52
CA ALA A 312 6.82 -1.96 -38.59
C ALA A 312 5.62 -1.04 -38.27
N ASN A 313 5.36 -0.74 -37.00
CA ASN A 313 4.19 -0.01 -36.54
C ASN A 313 4.50 1.44 -36.12
N GLY A 314 5.75 1.78 -35.83
CA GLY A 314 6.09 3.11 -35.33
C GLY A 314 7.49 3.22 -34.71
N LEU A 315 7.61 4.02 -33.66
CA LEU A 315 8.84 4.26 -32.91
C LEU A 315 8.74 3.63 -31.52
N LEU A 316 9.61 2.68 -31.24
CA LEU A 316 9.68 1.96 -29.95
C LEU A 316 10.70 2.60 -29.04
N TYR A 317 10.28 2.96 -27.82
CA TYR A 317 11.10 3.52 -26.77
C TYR A 317 11.23 2.52 -25.62
N ASP A 318 12.43 2.37 -25.04
CA ASP A 318 12.74 1.58 -23.85
C ASP A 318 13.14 2.52 -22.71
N PHE A 319 12.46 2.42 -21.55
CA PHE A 319 12.72 3.22 -20.35
C PHE A 319 13.57 2.47 -19.31
N GLY A 320 14.03 1.26 -19.61
CA GLY A 320 14.97 0.48 -18.83
C GLY A 320 14.37 -0.29 -17.66
N LYS A 321 13.25 0.16 -17.10
CA LYS A 321 12.54 -0.48 -16.01
C LYS A 321 11.03 -0.40 -16.20
N ASN A 322 10.31 -1.37 -15.64
CA ASN A 322 8.86 -1.30 -15.51
C ASN A 322 8.51 -0.16 -14.53
N HIS A 323 7.52 0.66 -14.85
CA HIS A 323 7.08 1.76 -13.99
C HIS A 323 5.67 2.23 -14.37
N THR A 324 4.99 2.85 -13.43
CA THR A 324 3.64 3.40 -13.63
C THR A 324 3.65 4.89 -13.94
N GLY A 325 2.67 5.32 -14.73
CA GLY A 325 2.49 6.72 -15.11
C GLY A 325 2.10 6.90 -16.56
N GLY A 326 2.79 7.79 -17.28
CA GLY A 326 2.54 8.04 -18.69
C GLY A 326 3.58 8.93 -19.35
N LEU A 327 3.55 9.01 -20.68
CA LEU A 327 4.47 9.86 -21.43
C LEU A 327 4.08 11.33 -21.36
N ARG A 328 5.10 12.19 -21.28
CA ARG A 328 5.01 13.62 -21.54
C ARG A 328 5.93 13.98 -22.70
N PHE A 329 5.39 14.63 -23.72
CA PHE A 329 6.18 15.09 -24.87
C PHE A 329 5.42 16.16 -25.67
N LYS A 330 6.11 16.86 -26.54
CA LYS A 330 5.54 17.75 -27.55
C LYS A 330 5.59 17.06 -28.91
N ILE A 331 4.54 17.24 -29.70
CA ILE A 331 4.46 16.68 -31.04
C ILE A 331 3.90 17.70 -32.04
N ARG A 332 4.53 17.81 -33.20
CA ARG A 332 4.07 18.63 -34.29
C ARG A 332 3.94 17.76 -35.54
N GLY A 333 2.72 17.63 -36.04
CA GLY A 333 2.42 16.82 -37.23
C GLY A 333 1.31 17.44 -38.08
N ARG A 334 0.79 16.68 -39.03
CA ARG A 334 -0.29 17.17 -39.89
C ARG A 334 -1.58 17.27 -39.10
N ARG A 335 -2.40 18.33 -39.38
CA ARG A 335 -3.73 18.45 -38.81
C ARG A 335 -4.58 17.20 -39.10
N GLY A 336 -5.12 16.58 -38.06
CA GLY A 336 -5.92 15.36 -38.16
C GLY A 336 -5.10 14.06 -38.19
N GLN A 337 -3.76 14.14 -38.08
CA GLN A 337 -2.91 12.96 -37.98
C GLN A 337 -3.21 12.25 -36.65
N LYS A 338 -3.42 10.96 -36.71
CA LYS A 338 -3.71 10.13 -35.55
C LYS A 338 -2.42 9.54 -34.99
N ILE A 339 -2.23 9.72 -33.69
CA ILE A 339 -1.12 9.15 -32.92
C ILE A 339 -1.70 8.18 -31.92
N THR A 340 -1.12 6.99 -31.84
CA THR A 340 -1.47 5.98 -30.82
C THR A 340 -0.22 5.64 -30.04
N LEU A 341 -0.31 5.75 -28.71
CA LEU A 341 0.68 5.18 -27.80
C LEU A 341 0.24 3.78 -27.43
N ARG A 342 1.13 2.81 -27.55
CA ARG A 342 0.90 1.42 -27.17
C ARG A 342 1.94 1.04 -26.12
N TYR A 343 1.50 0.64 -24.95
CA TYR A 343 2.33 0.37 -23.78
C TYR A 343 2.47 -1.13 -23.56
N ALA A 344 3.65 -1.58 -23.12
CA ALA A 344 3.90 -2.96 -22.73
C ALA A 344 5.01 -3.07 -21.68
N GLU A 345 4.94 -4.09 -20.85
CA GLU A 345 5.96 -4.43 -19.87
C GLU A 345 7.16 -5.11 -20.54
N LYS A 346 6.94 -5.81 -21.65
CA LYS A 346 7.89 -6.74 -22.25
C LYS A 346 7.85 -6.70 -23.79
N LEU A 347 8.89 -7.24 -24.39
CA LEU A 347 8.96 -7.53 -25.83
C LEU A 347 8.88 -9.05 -26.06
N PHE A 348 8.41 -9.44 -27.23
CA PHE A 348 8.64 -10.78 -27.76
C PHE A 348 10.09 -10.94 -28.22
N ASP A 349 10.52 -12.16 -28.50
CA ASP A 349 11.88 -12.48 -28.95
C ASP A 349 12.25 -11.81 -30.29
N ASP A 350 11.26 -11.47 -31.11
CA ASP A 350 11.42 -10.72 -32.36
C ASP A 350 11.53 -9.20 -32.17
N GLY A 351 11.50 -8.73 -30.91
CA GLY A 351 11.57 -7.31 -30.56
C GLY A 351 10.23 -6.55 -30.67
N SER A 352 9.15 -7.19 -31.06
CA SER A 352 7.81 -6.58 -31.04
C SER A 352 7.22 -6.50 -29.64
N LEU A 353 6.26 -5.58 -29.42
CA LEU A 353 5.61 -5.41 -28.11
C LEU A 353 4.84 -6.67 -27.70
N ASN A 354 5.18 -7.22 -26.55
CA ASN A 354 4.35 -8.25 -25.91
C ASN A 354 3.31 -7.59 -25.01
N THR A 355 2.09 -7.48 -25.53
CA THR A 355 0.96 -6.88 -24.80
C THR A 355 0.09 -7.90 -24.08
N LEU A 356 0.43 -9.19 -24.16
CA LEU A 356 -0.34 -10.27 -23.52
C LEU A 356 -0.26 -10.23 -22.01
N THR A 357 0.81 -9.64 -21.45
CA THR A 357 0.98 -9.49 -20.01
C THR A 357 0.06 -8.41 -19.43
N SER A 358 -0.30 -7.41 -20.23
CA SER A 358 -0.97 -6.18 -19.78
C SER A 358 -2.34 -5.94 -20.39
N ASP A 359 -2.63 -6.48 -21.58
CA ASP A 359 -3.98 -6.44 -22.15
C ASP A 359 -4.89 -7.46 -21.46
N TRP A 360 -6.17 -7.11 -21.43
CA TRP A 360 -7.12 -7.96 -20.76
C TRP A 360 -8.48 -7.92 -21.47
N SER A 361 -9.22 -9.00 -21.37
CA SER A 361 -10.54 -9.10 -21.97
C SER A 361 -11.58 -9.38 -20.90
N ASP A 362 -12.63 -8.60 -20.92
CA ASP A 362 -13.76 -8.74 -20.02
C ASP A 362 -15.09 -8.64 -20.78
N TYR A 363 -16.19 -8.81 -20.06
CA TYR A 363 -17.53 -8.81 -20.61
C TYR A 363 -18.26 -7.50 -20.31
N ASN A 364 -18.71 -6.81 -21.33
CA ASN A 364 -19.57 -5.65 -21.20
C ASN A 364 -21.01 -6.10 -20.93
N VAL A 365 -21.52 -5.86 -19.71
CA VAL A 365 -22.82 -6.35 -19.25
C VAL A 365 -24.00 -5.70 -19.98
N GLU A 366 -23.83 -4.48 -20.49
CA GLU A 366 -24.89 -3.76 -21.21
C GLU A 366 -24.97 -4.22 -22.67
N LYS A 367 -23.83 -4.25 -23.35
CA LYS A 367 -23.74 -4.66 -24.76
C LYS A 367 -23.76 -6.17 -24.96
N ARG A 368 -23.55 -6.94 -23.90
CA ARG A 368 -23.45 -8.41 -23.89
C ARG A 368 -22.39 -8.94 -24.86
N GLU A 369 -21.26 -8.27 -24.90
CA GLU A 369 -20.12 -8.64 -25.76
C GLU A 369 -18.81 -8.66 -24.98
N LYS A 370 -17.83 -9.42 -25.46
CA LYS A 370 -16.48 -9.43 -24.94
C LYS A 370 -15.77 -8.15 -25.39
N VAL A 371 -15.13 -7.45 -24.46
CA VAL A 371 -14.36 -6.22 -24.70
C VAL A 371 -12.92 -6.46 -24.33
N THR A 372 -12.00 -6.08 -25.19
CA THR A 372 -10.57 -6.07 -24.89
C THR A 372 -10.17 -4.69 -24.39
N ILE A 373 -9.50 -4.67 -23.24
CA ILE A 373 -8.92 -3.49 -22.63
C ILE A 373 -7.45 -3.49 -23.01
N GLU A 374 -7.11 -2.57 -23.90
CA GLU A 374 -5.76 -2.39 -24.39
C GLU A 374 -5.03 -1.27 -23.65
N GLN A 375 -3.75 -1.45 -23.39
CA GLN A 375 -2.92 -0.41 -22.80
C GLN A 375 -2.54 0.63 -23.86
N THR A 376 -3.48 1.55 -24.14
CA THR A 376 -3.35 2.56 -25.22
C THR A 376 -3.67 3.97 -24.74
N ALA A 377 -3.17 4.97 -25.51
CA ALA A 377 -3.69 6.33 -25.52
C ALA A 377 -3.73 6.83 -26.98
N GLU A 378 -4.71 7.64 -27.33
CA GLU A 378 -4.98 8.08 -28.70
C GLU A 378 -5.09 9.60 -28.80
N TYR A 379 -4.44 10.19 -29.80
CA TYR A 379 -4.42 11.62 -30.03
C TYR A 379 -4.68 11.96 -31.50
N VAL A 380 -5.46 13.00 -31.75
CA VAL A 380 -5.64 13.57 -33.08
C VAL A 380 -5.05 14.97 -33.09
N LEU A 381 -3.98 15.16 -33.88
CA LEU A 381 -3.19 16.39 -33.85
C LEU A 381 -3.91 17.62 -34.42
N SER A 382 -3.64 18.77 -33.81
CA SER A 382 -4.16 20.07 -34.24
C SER A 382 -3.54 20.56 -35.53
N GLY A 383 -2.31 20.16 -35.83
CA GLY A 383 -1.45 20.73 -36.88
C GLY A 383 -0.43 21.77 -36.35
N ASN A 384 -0.59 22.21 -35.12
CA ASN A 384 0.38 23.00 -34.37
C ASN A 384 1.24 22.08 -33.50
N THR A 385 2.00 22.64 -32.56
CA THR A 385 2.65 21.86 -31.51
C THR A 385 1.63 21.52 -30.43
N ASP A 386 1.33 20.23 -30.28
CA ASP A 386 0.45 19.72 -29.26
C ASP A 386 1.28 19.18 -28.09
N GLU A 387 0.84 19.42 -26.85
CA GLU A 387 1.47 18.88 -25.64
C GLU A 387 0.67 17.69 -25.11
N ILE A 388 1.35 16.57 -24.98
CA ILE A 388 0.79 15.32 -24.46
C ILE A 388 1.35 15.08 -23.05
N SER A 389 0.47 14.79 -22.10
CA SER A 389 0.79 14.42 -20.71
C SER A 389 -0.31 13.52 -20.14
N PRO A 390 -0.01 12.62 -19.19
CA PRO A 390 -1.05 11.81 -18.54
C PRO A 390 -2.03 12.71 -17.79
N LEU A 391 -3.32 12.34 -17.84
CA LEU A 391 -4.41 13.07 -17.21
C LEU A 391 -5.00 12.29 -16.02
N PHE A 392 -6.01 11.45 -16.28
CA PHE A 392 -6.75 10.72 -15.25
C PHE A 392 -6.59 9.19 -15.40
N CYS A 393 -5.49 8.78 -16.02
CA CYS A 393 -5.16 7.37 -16.24
C CYS A 393 -3.65 7.17 -16.12
N TRP A 394 -3.25 6.07 -15.48
CA TRP A 394 -1.86 5.59 -15.52
C TRP A 394 -1.77 4.29 -16.30
N ARG A 395 -0.56 4.01 -16.80
CA ARG A 395 -0.15 2.74 -17.42
C ARG A 395 1.04 2.19 -16.67
N CYS A 396 1.21 0.87 -16.65
CA CYS A 396 2.44 0.23 -16.21
C CYS A 396 3.16 -0.32 -17.42
N TYR A 397 4.42 0.03 -17.59
CA TYR A 397 5.18 -0.31 -18.77
C TYR A 397 6.68 -0.08 -18.60
N ARG A 398 7.44 -0.82 -19.39
CA ARG A 398 8.83 -0.50 -19.71
C ARG A 398 8.97 0.06 -21.11
N TYR A 399 8.13 -0.42 -22.04
CA TYR A 399 8.20 -0.10 -23.44
C TYR A 399 6.97 0.65 -23.92
N VAL A 400 7.21 1.64 -24.81
CA VAL A 400 6.12 2.37 -25.50
C VAL A 400 6.41 2.46 -26.96
N GLU A 401 5.44 2.10 -27.79
CA GLU A 401 5.47 2.28 -29.25
C GLU A 401 4.56 3.45 -29.64
N ILE A 402 5.14 4.47 -30.26
CA ILE A 402 4.40 5.60 -30.79
C ILE A 402 4.08 5.32 -32.26
N ARG A 403 2.82 5.07 -32.54
CA ARG A 403 2.30 4.73 -33.88
C ARG A 403 1.72 5.94 -34.58
N GLY A 404 1.80 5.97 -35.91
CA GLY A 404 1.20 7.03 -36.73
C GLY A 404 2.00 8.36 -36.71
N ALA A 405 3.20 8.38 -36.14
CA ALA A 405 4.04 9.59 -36.04
C ALA A 405 4.90 9.86 -37.30
N ASP A 406 4.66 9.20 -38.44
CA ASP A 406 5.43 9.39 -39.65
C ASP A 406 5.41 10.85 -40.12
N GLY A 407 6.59 11.44 -40.22
CA GLY A 407 6.76 12.84 -40.60
C GLY A 407 6.35 13.85 -39.51
N ALA A 408 6.02 13.42 -38.32
CA ALA A 408 5.84 14.29 -37.18
C ALA A 408 7.17 14.52 -36.44
N GLU A 409 7.32 15.70 -35.85
CA GLU A 409 8.45 16.08 -34.99
C GLU A 409 8.05 15.84 -33.53
N ILE A 410 8.84 15.03 -32.81
CA ILE A 410 8.66 14.75 -31.37
C ILE A 410 9.80 15.39 -30.60
N SER A 411 9.49 16.12 -29.53
CA SER A 411 10.48 16.75 -28.66
C SER A 411 10.09 16.64 -27.19
N ASP A 412 11.06 16.89 -26.30
CA ASP A 412 10.90 16.90 -24.84
C ASP A 412 10.27 15.59 -24.27
N LEU A 413 10.56 14.45 -24.91
CA LEU A 413 9.96 13.16 -24.55
C LEU A 413 10.59 12.61 -23.28
N ALA A 414 9.73 12.37 -22.30
CA ALA A 414 10.06 11.71 -21.05
C ALA A 414 8.85 10.88 -20.53
N SER A 415 9.10 9.90 -19.72
CA SER A 415 8.07 9.23 -18.94
C SER A 415 8.00 9.82 -17.53
N LEU A 416 6.80 10.10 -17.07
CA LEU A 416 6.54 10.49 -15.69
C LEU A 416 6.24 9.23 -14.88
N PHE A 417 7.15 8.89 -13.95
CA PHE A 417 6.88 7.84 -12.98
C PHE A 417 6.02 8.43 -11.86
N ILE A 418 4.79 8.00 -11.75
CA ILE A 418 3.77 8.53 -10.84
C ILE A 418 3.35 7.41 -9.90
N HIS A 419 3.40 7.66 -8.60
CA HIS A 419 2.84 6.79 -7.56
C HIS A 419 2.50 7.62 -6.32
N SER A 420 1.85 7.00 -5.32
CA SER A 420 1.56 7.67 -4.05
C SER A 420 2.84 8.22 -3.42
N ASP A 421 2.79 9.49 -2.98
CA ASP A 421 3.94 10.25 -2.47
C ASP A 421 4.29 9.82 -1.03
N ILE A 422 4.66 8.55 -0.87
CA ILE A 422 5.19 8.01 0.36
C ILE A 422 6.69 7.74 0.23
N ALA A 423 7.44 7.99 1.30
CA ALA A 423 8.87 7.74 1.30
C ALA A 423 9.15 6.23 1.34
N PHE A 424 10.03 5.74 0.47
CA PHE A 424 10.66 4.43 0.57
C PHE A 424 11.99 4.63 1.29
N ASP A 425 11.92 4.66 2.61
CA ASP A 425 12.98 5.10 3.52
C ASP A 425 13.75 3.92 4.14
N CYS A 426 13.71 2.77 3.48
CA CYS A 426 14.47 1.57 3.83
C CYS A 426 15.62 1.36 2.85
N GLU A 427 16.76 1.00 3.40
CA GLU A 427 17.92 0.54 2.64
C GLU A 427 18.26 -0.88 3.08
N PHE A 428 18.54 -1.75 2.12
CA PHE A 428 19.05 -3.09 2.36
C PHE A 428 20.09 -3.44 1.33
N ARG A 429 21.27 -3.90 1.75
CA ARG A 429 22.31 -4.42 0.89
C ARG A 429 23.04 -5.57 1.58
N CYS A 430 23.45 -6.55 0.80
CA CYS A 430 24.27 -7.65 1.29
C CYS A 430 25.24 -8.14 0.20
N SER A 431 26.12 -9.06 0.55
CA SER A 431 27.10 -9.63 -0.38
C SER A 431 26.52 -10.55 -1.46
N ASN A 432 25.25 -10.95 -1.36
CA ASN A 432 24.55 -11.72 -2.39
C ASN A 432 23.77 -10.80 -3.33
N GLU A 433 24.21 -10.70 -4.58
CA GLU A 433 23.62 -9.80 -5.58
C GLU A 433 22.17 -10.17 -5.93
N LEU A 434 21.80 -11.44 -5.90
CA LEU A 434 20.42 -11.85 -6.13
C LEU A 434 19.49 -11.34 -5.03
N PHE A 435 19.93 -11.35 -3.76
CA PHE A 435 19.10 -10.83 -2.66
C PHE A 435 18.91 -9.32 -2.79
N ASN A 436 19.94 -8.57 -3.20
CA ASN A 436 19.84 -7.15 -3.49
C ASN A 436 18.82 -6.91 -4.62
N ARG A 437 18.91 -7.69 -5.70
CA ARG A 437 18.00 -7.60 -6.84
C ARG A 437 16.55 -7.95 -6.48
N ILE A 438 16.33 -8.98 -5.65
CA ILE A 438 14.99 -9.34 -5.14
C ILE A 438 14.41 -8.18 -4.33
N PHE A 439 15.21 -7.57 -3.46
CA PHE A 439 14.78 -6.45 -2.64
C PHE A 439 14.42 -5.23 -3.51
N ASP A 440 15.28 -4.86 -4.46
CA ASP A 440 15.05 -3.72 -5.36
C ASP A 440 13.82 -3.93 -6.25
N ALA A 441 13.63 -5.14 -6.78
CA ALA A 441 12.44 -5.49 -7.57
C ALA A 441 11.17 -5.44 -6.73
N THR A 442 11.24 -5.85 -5.47
CA THR A 442 10.11 -5.75 -4.54
C THR A 442 9.72 -4.30 -4.29
N VAL A 443 10.69 -3.43 -3.99
CA VAL A 443 10.45 -2.00 -3.76
C VAL A 443 9.86 -1.33 -5.01
N LEU A 444 10.39 -1.66 -6.19
CA LEU A 444 9.87 -1.10 -7.44
C LEU A 444 8.43 -1.58 -7.71
N THR A 445 8.15 -2.88 -7.48
CA THR A 445 6.80 -3.44 -7.62
C THR A 445 5.81 -2.76 -6.66
N PHE A 446 6.22 -2.47 -5.44
CA PHE A 446 5.37 -1.75 -4.48
C PHE A 446 5.05 -0.35 -4.97
N LYS A 447 6.06 0.41 -5.45
CA LYS A 447 5.83 1.75 -6.02
C LYS A 447 4.82 1.73 -7.15
N ASP A 448 4.95 0.75 -8.06
CA ASP A 448 4.08 0.60 -9.22
C ASP A 448 2.62 0.24 -8.87
N ASN A 449 2.39 -0.34 -7.71
CA ASN A 449 1.06 -0.75 -7.26
C ASN A 449 0.40 0.22 -6.27
N LEU A 450 0.99 1.41 -6.04
CA LEU A 450 0.49 2.41 -5.11
C LEU A 450 -0.13 3.60 -5.84
N HIS A 451 -1.45 3.61 -5.95
CA HIS A 451 -2.17 4.71 -6.60
C HIS A 451 -3.47 5.05 -5.87
N SER A 452 -3.78 6.34 -5.82
CA SER A 452 -5.07 6.81 -5.28
C SER A 452 -5.35 6.30 -3.85
N GLY A 453 -4.28 6.12 -3.06
CA GLY A 453 -4.33 5.66 -1.66
C GLY A 453 -4.72 4.20 -1.47
N VAL A 454 -4.47 3.33 -2.47
CA VAL A 454 -4.68 1.89 -2.38
C VAL A 454 -3.47 1.11 -2.90
N ILE A 455 -3.34 -0.14 -2.45
CA ILE A 455 -2.41 -1.12 -2.99
C ILE A 455 -3.20 -1.99 -3.95
N SER A 456 -2.84 -1.98 -5.24
CA SER A 456 -3.48 -2.84 -6.24
C SER A 456 -2.75 -4.17 -6.41
N ASP A 457 -3.46 -5.16 -6.96
CA ASP A 457 -2.92 -6.44 -7.42
C ASP A 457 -1.94 -6.26 -8.58
N CYS A 458 -2.37 -5.54 -9.60
CA CYS A 458 -1.56 -5.19 -10.75
C CYS A 458 -1.92 -3.79 -11.27
N PRO A 459 -0.92 -3.01 -11.75
CA PRO A 459 -1.15 -1.59 -12.04
C PRO A 459 -1.66 -1.31 -13.45
N HIS A 460 -1.85 -2.33 -14.30
CA HIS A 460 -2.29 -2.18 -15.69
C HIS A 460 -3.65 -2.81 -15.99
N ARG A 461 -3.92 -4.05 -15.52
CA ARG A 461 -5.15 -4.80 -15.81
C ARG A 461 -6.28 -4.38 -14.88
N GLU A 462 -6.38 -5.05 -13.74
CA GLU A 462 -7.49 -4.92 -12.80
C GLU A 462 -7.42 -3.65 -11.97
N LYS A 463 -6.22 -3.22 -11.58
CA LYS A 463 -6.01 -2.04 -10.70
C LYS A 463 -6.86 -2.13 -9.44
N ARG A 464 -7.06 -3.35 -8.94
CA ARG A 464 -8.00 -3.64 -7.86
C ARG A 464 -7.29 -3.73 -6.52
N PRO A 465 -7.81 -3.05 -5.48
CA PRO A 465 -7.26 -3.14 -4.14
C PRO A 465 -7.73 -4.40 -3.42
N TYR A 466 -7.17 -5.57 -3.79
CA TYR A 466 -7.48 -6.81 -3.10
C TYR A 466 -6.96 -6.80 -1.66
N THR A 467 -7.79 -7.28 -0.72
CA THR A 467 -7.44 -7.33 0.69
C THR A 467 -6.35 -8.35 0.98
N GLY A 468 -6.28 -9.44 0.20
CA GLY A 468 -5.22 -10.43 0.30
C GLY A 468 -3.87 -9.88 -0.11
N ASP A 469 -3.81 -9.18 -1.26
CA ASP A 469 -2.57 -8.58 -1.76
C ASP A 469 -2.01 -7.55 -0.78
N ALA A 470 -2.85 -6.66 -0.28
CA ALA A 470 -2.44 -5.69 0.72
C ALA A 470 -2.05 -6.35 2.07
N GLY A 471 -2.80 -7.40 2.48
CA GLY A 471 -2.60 -8.07 3.76
C GLY A 471 -1.38 -8.97 3.80
N ILE A 472 -1.00 -9.63 2.70
CA ILE A 472 0.15 -10.54 2.70
C ILE A 472 1.49 -9.79 2.67
N VAL A 473 1.49 -8.56 2.15
CA VAL A 473 2.71 -7.73 2.06
C VAL A 473 2.78 -6.63 3.12
N GLU A 474 1.86 -6.60 4.10
CA GLU A 474 1.77 -5.53 5.08
C GLU A 474 3.09 -5.28 5.82
N LYS A 475 3.75 -6.34 6.27
CA LYS A 475 5.03 -6.24 6.99
C LYS A 475 6.14 -5.75 6.08
N ALA A 476 6.22 -6.30 4.86
CA ALA A 476 7.21 -5.88 3.88
C ALA A 476 7.03 -4.41 3.49
N MET A 477 5.78 -3.95 3.31
CA MET A 477 5.47 -2.55 3.04
C MET A 477 5.84 -1.64 4.21
N LEU A 478 5.52 -2.02 5.45
CA LEU A 478 5.89 -1.25 6.65
C LEU A 478 7.40 -1.16 6.85
N VAL A 479 8.14 -2.22 6.47
CA VAL A 479 9.60 -2.23 6.49
C VAL A 479 10.19 -1.38 5.38
N THR A 480 9.67 -1.46 4.15
CA THR A 480 10.28 -0.79 2.98
C THR A 480 9.86 0.66 2.80
N ALA A 481 8.68 1.04 3.27
CA ALA A 481 8.10 2.35 3.04
C ALA A 481 7.50 2.98 4.31
N ASP A 482 7.28 4.28 4.29
CA ASP A 482 6.50 5.02 5.28
C ASP A 482 4.99 4.79 5.05
N ALA A 483 4.58 3.53 5.19
CA ALA A 483 3.28 3.03 4.76
C ALA A 483 2.21 3.05 5.88
N VAL A 484 2.51 3.57 7.07
CA VAL A 484 1.56 3.57 8.21
C VAL A 484 0.27 4.29 7.84
N GLY A 485 0.36 5.49 7.25
CA GLY A 485 -0.82 6.26 6.82
C GLY A 485 -1.63 5.58 5.72
N LEU A 486 -0.96 4.88 4.81
CA LEU A 486 -1.61 4.07 3.77
C LEU A 486 -2.43 2.93 4.38
N TYR A 487 -1.84 2.19 5.32
CA TYR A 487 -2.53 1.08 5.99
C TYR A 487 -3.61 1.57 6.98
N GLU A 488 -3.46 2.76 7.56
CA GLU A 488 -4.54 3.38 8.35
C GLU A 488 -5.78 3.63 7.47
N LYS A 489 -5.59 4.17 6.25
CA LYS A 489 -6.66 4.30 5.28
C LYS A 489 -7.21 2.93 4.86
N PHE A 490 -6.34 1.95 4.59
CA PHE A 490 -6.76 0.59 4.24
C PHE A 490 -7.67 -0.04 5.30
N LEU A 491 -7.39 0.19 6.61
CA LEU A 491 -8.30 -0.26 7.67
C LEU A 491 -9.68 0.39 7.57
N ASP A 492 -9.75 1.69 7.23
CA ASP A 492 -11.04 2.35 7.00
C ASP A 492 -11.78 1.73 5.81
N ASP A 493 -11.07 1.43 4.74
CA ASP A 493 -11.62 0.78 3.55
C ASP A 493 -12.16 -0.62 3.88
N VAL A 494 -11.39 -1.44 4.61
CA VAL A 494 -11.82 -2.78 5.05
C VAL A 494 -13.06 -2.71 5.93
N LEU A 495 -13.11 -1.75 6.86
CA LEU A 495 -14.27 -1.54 7.72
C LEU A 495 -15.50 -1.08 6.92
N SER A 496 -15.30 -0.32 5.84
CA SER A 496 -16.38 0.15 4.96
C SER A 496 -17.04 -0.97 4.16
N VAL A 497 -16.29 -2.03 3.83
CA VAL A 497 -16.78 -3.17 3.06
C VAL A 497 -17.24 -4.35 3.91
N GLN A 498 -17.09 -4.27 5.23
CA GLN A 498 -17.55 -5.35 6.11
C GLN A 498 -19.09 -5.42 6.16
N ARG A 499 -19.66 -6.55 5.78
CA ARG A 499 -21.10 -6.80 5.81
C ARG A 499 -21.66 -6.87 7.22
N ALA A 500 -22.98 -6.71 7.35
CA ALA A 500 -23.69 -6.82 8.63
C ALA A 500 -23.55 -8.22 9.29
N ASP A 501 -23.44 -9.30 8.48
CA ASP A 501 -23.19 -10.66 8.95
C ASP A 501 -21.74 -10.91 9.38
N GLY A 502 -20.84 -9.92 9.19
CA GLY A 502 -19.45 -9.97 9.57
C GLY A 502 -18.49 -10.37 8.45
N PHE A 503 -18.96 -10.77 7.27
CA PHE A 503 -18.10 -11.07 6.14
C PHE A 503 -17.28 -9.85 5.73
N VAL A 504 -16.00 -10.06 5.44
CA VAL A 504 -15.09 -9.03 4.92
C VAL A 504 -14.86 -9.25 3.44
N GLY A 505 -15.02 -8.21 2.63
CA GLY A 505 -14.84 -8.26 1.18
C GLY A 505 -13.42 -8.65 0.76
N TYR A 506 -13.29 -9.19 -0.44
CA TYR A 506 -12.00 -9.58 -1.01
C TYR A 506 -11.24 -8.39 -1.60
N SER A 507 -11.89 -7.25 -1.76
CA SER A 507 -11.26 -5.97 -2.09
C SER A 507 -11.85 -4.84 -1.23
N ALA A 508 -11.03 -3.81 -0.96
CA ALA A 508 -11.39 -2.64 -0.17
C ALA A 508 -10.56 -1.43 -0.65
N PRO A 509 -11.17 -0.26 -0.94
CA PRO A 509 -12.60 0.01 -0.91
C PRO A 509 -13.36 -0.76 -2.00
N TYR A 510 -14.67 -0.87 -1.85
CA TYR A 510 -15.55 -1.61 -2.74
C TYR A 510 -15.34 -3.13 -2.73
N MET A 511 -16.37 -3.83 -2.26
CA MET A 511 -16.41 -5.28 -2.22
C MET A 511 -16.56 -5.91 -3.62
N GLY A 512 -15.62 -6.75 -4.02
CA GLY A 512 -15.67 -7.47 -5.28
C GLY A 512 -14.51 -8.46 -5.42
N GLY A 513 -14.37 -9.07 -6.60
CA GLY A 513 -13.35 -10.06 -6.88
C GLY A 513 -13.54 -11.39 -6.17
N GLY A 514 -12.46 -12.15 -6.09
CA GLY A 514 -12.35 -13.45 -5.44
C GLY A 514 -11.18 -13.50 -4.47
N GLY A 515 -11.03 -14.61 -3.75
CA GLY A 515 -9.91 -14.78 -2.84
C GLY A 515 -10.12 -15.83 -1.75
N GLY A 516 -11.14 -15.66 -0.96
CA GLY A 516 -11.46 -16.53 0.16
C GLY A 516 -11.02 -15.95 1.50
N TYR A 517 -10.97 -16.81 2.51
CA TYR A 517 -10.66 -16.41 3.88
C TYR A 517 -9.24 -15.87 4.03
N ALA A 518 -8.30 -16.32 3.19
CA ALA A 518 -6.93 -15.80 3.15
C ALA A 518 -6.84 -14.33 2.74
N TRP A 519 -7.84 -13.80 2.04
CA TRP A 519 -7.98 -12.36 1.76
C TRP A 519 -8.67 -11.63 2.90
N SER A 520 -9.77 -12.19 3.40
CA SER A 520 -10.61 -11.57 4.43
C SER A 520 -9.91 -11.47 5.79
N VAL A 521 -8.94 -12.35 6.08
CA VAL A 521 -8.17 -12.34 7.34
C VAL A 521 -7.39 -11.05 7.56
N ALA A 522 -7.16 -10.26 6.50
CA ALA A 522 -6.52 -8.95 6.57
C ALA A 522 -7.18 -7.99 7.58
N VAL A 523 -8.48 -8.18 7.90
CA VAL A 523 -9.15 -7.43 8.98
C VAL A 523 -8.52 -7.66 10.35
N ALA A 524 -7.81 -8.77 10.54
CA ALA A 524 -7.14 -9.16 11.78
C ALA A 524 -5.61 -8.99 11.69
N THR A 525 -4.98 -9.39 10.57
CA THR A 525 -3.52 -9.38 10.45
C THR A 525 -2.96 -7.95 10.29
N VAL A 526 -3.58 -7.13 9.47
CA VAL A 526 -3.10 -5.76 9.22
C VAL A 526 -3.10 -4.87 10.48
N PRO A 527 -4.19 -4.79 11.27
CA PRO A 527 -4.14 -3.98 12.49
C PRO A 527 -3.18 -4.55 13.55
N ASP A 528 -2.93 -5.86 13.56
CA ASP A 528 -1.93 -6.48 14.44
C ASP A 528 -0.51 -6.08 14.03
N ALA A 529 -0.20 -6.09 12.74
CA ALA A 529 1.07 -5.62 12.21
C ALA A 529 1.26 -4.12 12.48
N LEU A 530 0.25 -3.27 12.24
CA LEU A 530 0.31 -1.83 12.53
C LEU A 530 0.54 -1.55 14.02
N TYR A 531 -0.21 -2.21 14.90
CA TYR A 531 -0.01 -2.07 16.35
C TYR A 531 1.40 -2.52 16.75
N SER A 532 1.84 -3.67 16.29
CA SER A 532 3.17 -4.21 16.59
C SER A 532 4.29 -3.28 16.14
N PHE A 533 4.14 -2.63 14.98
CA PHE A 533 5.11 -1.71 14.39
C PHE A 533 5.07 -0.29 14.99
N THR A 534 3.92 0.18 15.47
CA THR A 534 3.77 1.59 15.91
C THR A 534 3.53 1.76 17.40
N GLY A 535 3.02 0.74 18.09
CA GLY A 535 2.52 0.85 19.47
C GLY A 535 1.21 1.63 19.62
N ASN A 536 0.57 2.02 18.49
CA ASN A 536 -0.66 2.82 18.54
C ASN A 536 -1.89 1.94 18.79
N VAL A 537 -2.40 1.97 20.03
CA VAL A 537 -3.55 1.18 20.48
C VAL A 537 -4.85 1.54 19.73
N SER A 538 -4.92 2.71 19.10
CA SER A 538 -6.13 3.14 18.38
C SER A 538 -6.48 2.20 17.23
N TYR A 539 -5.52 1.52 16.62
CA TYR A 539 -5.77 0.51 15.60
C TYR A 539 -6.47 -0.71 16.19
N VAL A 540 -6.09 -1.11 17.39
CA VAL A 540 -6.72 -2.20 18.14
C VAL A 540 -8.16 -1.84 18.49
N GLU A 541 -8.38 -0.65 19.09
CA GLU A 541 -9.71 -0.16 19.47
C GLU A 541 -10.66 -0.08 18.28
N LYS A 542 -10.18 0.47 17.16
CA LYS A 542 -10.93 0.69 15.94
C LYS A 542 -11.40 -0.62 15.28
N THR A 543 -10.52 -1.64 15.24
CA THR A 543 -10.77 -2.86 14.46
C THR A 543 -11.31 -4.03 15.29
N TYR A 544 -11.11 -4.03 16.59
CA TYR A 544 -11.55 -5.11 17.47
C TYR A 544 -13.05 -5.50 17.32
N PRO A 545 -14.00 -4.54 17.23
CA PRO A 545 -15.40 -4.90 16.98
C PRO A 545 -15.62 -5.61 15.63
N ALA A 546 -14.86 -5.22 14.60
CA ALA A 546 -14.96 -5.79 13.26
C ALA A 546 -14.38 -7.21 13.22
N ILE A 547 -13.25 -7.44 13.89
CA ILE A 547 -12.64 -8.76 14.02
C ILE A 547 -13.61 -9.72 14.74
N LYS A 548 -14.30 -9.28 15.80
CA LYS A 548 -15.33 -10.09 16.49
C LYS A 548 -16.49 -10.47 15.55
N LYS A 549 -16.95 -9.55 14.71
CA LYS A 549 -17.97 -9.84 13.70
C LYS A 549 -17.48 -10.87 12.68
N TRP A 550 -16.26 -10.72 12.21
CA TRP A 550 -15.62 -11.67 11.30
C TRP A 550 -15.48 -13.06 11.93
N ILE A 551 -15.04 -13.16 13.17
CA ILE A 551 -14.96 -14.43 13.93
C ILE A 551 -16.35 -15.09 14.04
N ASN A 552 -17.40 -14.32 14.32
CA ASN A 552 -18.75 -14.84 14.35
C ASN A 552 -19.22 -15.33 12.97
N TYR A 553 -18.85 -14.63 11.89
CA TYR A 553 -19.09 -15.10 10.54
C TYR A 553 -18.41 -16.45 10.28
N CYS A 554 -17.11 -16.57 10.56
CA CYS A 554 -16.38 -17.83 10.41
C CYS A 554 -17.02 -18.97 11.24
N LYS A 555 -17.39 -18.68 12.48
CA LYS A 555 -18.09 -19.65 13.36
C LYS A 555 -19.40 -20.11 12.76
N ASN A 556 -20.22 -19.23 12.20
CA ASN A 556 -21.50 -19.56 11.56
C ASN A 556 -21.33 -20.34 10.25
N LYS A 557 -20.17 -20.24 9.59
CA LYS A 557 -19.81 -20.99 8.38
C LYS A 557 -19.01 -22.26 8.69
N SER A 558 -18.80 -22.58 9.95
CA SER A 558 -18.06 -23.76 10.38
C SER A 558 -18.99 -24.87 10.86
N ARG A 559 -18.54 -26.10 10.68
CA ARG A 559 -19.09 -27.29 11.32
C ARG A 559 -18.00 -27.88 12.20
N ASN A 560 -18.30 -28.07 13.49
CA ASN A 560 -17.29 -28.53 14.46
C ASN A 560 -15.98 -27.71 14.41
N TYR A 561 -16.08 -26.38 14.25
CA TYR A 561 -14.97 -25.43 14.11
C TYR A 561 -14.15 -25.55 12.82
N ILE A 562 -14.49 -26.42 11.87
CA ILE A 562 -13.92 -26.48 10.54
C ILE A 562 -14.78 -25.62 9.59
N VAL A 563 -14.16 -24.66 8.93
CA VAL A 563 -14.85 -23.73 8.04
C VAL A 563 -15.07 -24.38 6.68
N GLU A 564 -16.33 -24.64 6.36
CA GLU A 564 -16.74 -25.35 5.14
C GLU A 564 -16.71 -24.47 3.86
N GLY A 565 -16.68 -23.14 3.99
CA GLY A 565 -16.67 -22.22 2.86
C GLY A 565 -17.96 -22.18 2.05
N ASN A 566 -19.08 -22.60 2.61
CA ASN A 566 -20.36 -22.70 1.90
C ASN A 566 -20.92 -21.32 1.52
N GLY A 567 -21.12 -21.11 0.23
CA GLY A 567 -21.79 -19.94 -0.34
C GLY A 567 -20.88 -18.77 -0.73
N GLU A 568 -19.58 -18.86 -0.48
CA GLU A 568 -18.63 -17.87 -0.95
C GLU A 568 -17.96 -18.36 -2.25
N LYS A 569 -17.79 -17.45 -3.22
CA LYS A 569 -17.11 -17.73 -4.49
C LYS A 569 -15.61 -17.56 -4.34
N TRP A 570 -14.83 -18.23 -5.19
CA TRP A 570 -13.40 -18.02 -5.34
C TRP A 570 -12.60 -18.28 -4.06
N LEU A 571 -12.69 -19.47 -3.51
CA LEU A 571 -11.85 -19.94 -2.41
C LEU A 571 -10.53 -20.45 -2.99
N LEU A 572 -9.48 -19.63 -2.94
CA LEU A 572 -8.25 -19.87 -3.71
C LEU A 572 -7.18 -20.69 -2.98
N GLY A 573 -7.30 -20.87 -1.66
CA GLY A 573 -6.29 -21.61 -0.89
C GLY A 573 -4.91 -20.91 -0.94
N ASP A 574 -3.84 -21.68 -1.14
CA ASP A 574 -2.49 -21.16 -1.36
C ASP A 574 -2.29 -20.85 -2.84
N TRP A 575 -2.73 -19.64 -3.23
CA TRP A 575 -2.84 -19.23 -4.62
C TRP A 575 -1.47 -19.10 -5.32
N LEU A 576 -1.41 -19.52 -6.56
CA LEU A 576 -0.24 -19.39 -7.47
C LEU A 576 1.04 -20.12 -7.00
N ALA A 577 0.87 -21.28 -6.37
CA ALA A 577 1.99 -22.23 -6.23
C ALA A 577 2.54 -22.65 -7.61
N PRO A 578 3.84 -23.01 -7.74
CA PRO A 578 4.47 -23.31 -9.04
C PRO A 578 3.81 -24.43 -9.82
N GLU A 579 3.30 -25.42 -9.12
CA GLU A 579 2.62 -26.58 -9.67
C GLU A 579 1.14 -26.52 -9.29
N ILE A 580 0.31 -27.33 -9.96
CA ILE A 580 -1.09 -27.49 -9.57
C ILE A 580 -1.13 -28.27 -8.25
N THR A 581 -0.86 -27.56 -7.18
CA THR A 581 -1.02 -28.10 -5.83
C THR A 581 -2.40 -27.72 -5.32
N VAL A 582 -3.20 -28.71 -4.98
CA VAL A 582 -4.51 -28.49 -4.38
C VAL A 582 -4.32 -28.38 -2.88
N PHE A 583 -4.16 -27.16 -2.38
CA PHE A 583 -4.27 -26.89 -0.95
C PHE A 583 -5.73 -27.08 -0.51
N ASP A 584 -6.01 -27.87 0.50
CA ASP A 584 -7.37 -28.02 1.01
C ASP A 584 -7.92 -26.69 1.52
N VAL A 585 -8.91 -26.14 0.81
CA VAL A 585 -9.47 -24.82 1.12
C VAL A 585 -10.16 -24.79 2.49
N ARG A 586 -10.66 -25.92 3.01
CA ARG A 586 -11.25 -25.99 4.35
C ARG A 586 -10.16 -25.85 5.42
N LEU A 587 -8.98 -26.45 5.17
CA LEU A 587 -7.82 -26.28 6.03
C LEU A 587 -7.38 -24.80 6.01
N MET A 588 -7.21 -24.18 4.84
CA MET A 588 -6.84 -22.76 4.72
C MET A 588 -7.85 -21.87 5.47
N ASN A 589 -9.13 -22.03 5.20
CA ASN A 589 -10.17 -21.22 5.83
C ASN A 589 -10.17 -21.37 7.36
N SER A 590 -9.94 -22.58 7.85
CA SER A 590 -9.91 -22.88 9.29
C SER A 590 -8.65 -22.31 9.96
N LEU A 591 -7.51 -22.28 9.24
CA LEU A 591 -6.29 -21.64 9.71
C LEU A 591 -6.44 -20.11 9.78
N CYS A 592 -7.10 -19.49 8.80
CA CYS A 592 -7.43 -18.06 8.85
C CYS A 592 -8.42 -17.73 9.98
N PHE A 593 -9.37 -18.62 10.26
CA PHE A 593 -10.23 -18.49 11.43
C PHE A 593 -9.44 -18.58 12.74
N TYR A 594 -8.54 -19.55 12.86
CA TYR A 594 -7.63 -19.68 13.99
C TYR A 594 -6.79 -18.41 14.21
N GLU A 595 -6.17 -17.89 13.15
CA GLU A 595 -5.36 -16.69 13.19
C GLU A 595 -6.16 -15.46 13.64
N SER A 596 -7.37 -15.30 13.14
CA SER A 596 -8.29 -14.22 13.54
C SER A 596 -8.63 -14.27 15.03
N VAL A 597 -8.88 -15.49 15.59
CA VAL A 597 -9.17 -15.68 17.01
C VAL A 597 -7.91 -15.41 17.86
N LYS A 598 -6.73 -15.82 17.39
CA LYS A 598 -5.46 -15.53 18.04
C LYS A 598 -5.22 -14.01 18.17
N THR A 599 -5.45 -13.26 17.09
CA THR A 599 -5.37 -11.79 17.09
C THR A 599 -6.42 -11.17 18.03
N ALA A 600 -7.67 -11.65 17.99
CA ALA A 600 -8.71 -11.14 18.89
C ALA A 600 -8.38 -11.36 20.37
N GLY A 601 -7.81 -12.51 20.72
CA GLY A 601 -7.34 -12.80 22.09
C GLY A 601 -6.24 -11.84 22.53
N ARG A 602 -5.24 -11.59 21.67
CA ARG A 602 -4.20 -10.59 21.90
C ARG A 602 -4.77 -9.19 22.09
N PHE A 603 -5.74 -8.80 21.26
CA PHE A 603 -6.39 -7.49 21.36
C PHE A 603 -7.24 -7.36 22.61
N ALA A 604 -7.92 -8.43 23.04
CA ALA A 604 -8.63 -8.45 24.32
C ALA A 604 -7.69 -8.19 25.51
N ALA A 605 -6.51 -8.82 25.52
CA ALA A 605 -5.48 -8.59 26.53
C ALA A 605 -4.98 -7.12 26.53
N ILE A 606 -4.68 -6.56 25.34
CA ILE A 606 -4.27 -5.15 25.18
C ILE A 606 -5.34 -4.18 25.71
N LEU A 607 -6.61 -4.48 25.44
CA LEU A 607 -7.76 -3.68 25.86
C LEU A 607 -8.22 -4.01 27.30
N LYS A 608 -7.53 -4.91 27.99
CA LYS A 608 -7.84 -5.35 29.37
C LYS A 608 -9.25 -5.91 29.51
N LYS A 609 -9.66 -6.76 28.55
CA LYS A 609 -10.95 -7.44 28.49
C LYS A 609 -10.79 -8.91 28.90
N ASP A 610 -10.45 -9.14 30.16
CA ASP A 610 -10.03 -10.45 30.71
C ASP A 610 -11.01 -11.59 30.43
N ASP A 611 -12.33 -11.34 30.43
CA ASP A 611 -13.33 -12.36 30.16
C ASP A 611 -13.36 -12.74 28.66
N GLU A 612 -13.27 -11.74 27.76
CA GLU A 612 -13.19 -11.98 26.32
C GLU A 612 -11.87 -12.68 25.95
N GLU A 613 -10.75 -12.34 26.61
CA GLU A 613 -9.47 -13.02 26.44
C GLU A 613 -9.57 -14.52 26.74
N LYS A 614 -10.18 -14.88 27.90
CA LYS A 614 -10.42 -16.29 28.27
C LYS A 614 -11.34 -17.00 27.28
N GLU A 615 -12.38 -16.34 26.80
CA GLU A 615 -13.28 -16.88 25.77
C GLU A 615 -12.51 -17.19 24.48
N PHE A 616 -11.68 -16.24 23.99
CA PHE A 616 -10.88 -16.46 22.81
C PHE A 616 -9.81 -17.53 23.00
N ALA A 617 -9.16 -17.61 24.14
CA ALA A 617 -8.21 -18.68 24.45
C ALA A 617 -8.90 -20.06 24.41
N SER A 618 -10.11 -20.19 24.96
CA SER A 618 -10.89 -21.41 24.88
C SER A 618 -11.33 -21.76 23.44
N LEU A 619 -11.76 -20.76 22.67
CA LEU A 619 -12.13 -20.93 21.26
C LEU A 619 -10.93 -21.34 20.42
N LEU A 620 -9.77 -20.69 20.62
CA LEU A 620 -8.53 -20.99 19.93
C LEU A 620 -8.11 -22.44 20.11
N LYS A 621 -8.21 -22.94 21.36
CA LYS A 621 -7.92 -24.35 21.66
C LYS A 621 -8.85 -25.28 20.89
N ARG A 622 -10.16 -25.01 20.87
CA ARG A 622 -11.16 -25.87 20.17
C ARG A 622 -10.90 -25.89 18.65
N ILE A 623 -10.56 -24.76 18.06
CA ILE A 623 -10.24 -24.68 16.63
C ILE A 623 -8.97 -25.50 16.36
N LYS A 624 -7.91 -25.31 17.18
CA LYS A 624 -6.67 -26.09 17.06
C LYS A 624 -6.93 -27.60 17.15
N ASP A 625 -7.70 -28.03 18.14
CA ASP A 625 -8.03 -29.44 18.33
C ASP A 625 -8.83 -29.98 17.12
N ALA A 626 -9.81 -29.22 16.60
CA ALA A 626 -10.60 -29.58 15.43
C ALA A 626 -9.78 -29.72 14.15
N ILE A 627 -8.89 -28.74 13.88
CA ILE A 627 -7.99 -28.78 12.71
C ILE A 627 -7.10 -30.02 12.77
N ASN A 628 -6.51 -30.31 13.94
CA ASN A 628 -5.66 -31.49 14.10
C ASN A 628 -6.45 -32.80 13.98
N ALA A 629 -7.67 -32.85 14.50
CA ALA A 629 -8.51 -34.04 14.38
C ALA A 629 -8.98 -34.33 12.94
N GLU A 630 -9.24 -33.26 12.14
CA GLU A 630 -9.76 -33.41 10.77
C GLU A 630 -8.66 -33.64 9.75
N PHE A 631 -7.51 -32.94 9.88
CA PHE A 631 -6.52 -32.84 8.81
C PHE A 631 -5.16 -33.46 9.12
N LEU A 632 -4.79 -33.66 10.40
CA LEU A 632 -3.46 -34.14 10.76
C LEU A 632 -3.40 -35.68 10.74
N ASN A 633 -2.59 -36.23 9.84
CA ASN A 633 -2.11 -37.60 9.94
C ASN A 633 -0.84 -37.63 10.81
N SER A 634 -0.96 -38.01 12.07
CA SER A 634 0.16 -38.03 13.03
C SER A 634 1.25 -39.04 12.69
N ASP A 635 0.88 -40.16 12.06
CA ASP A 635 1.83 -41.24 11.70
C ASP A 635 2.77 -40.78 10.57
N GLU A 636 2.23 -40.12 9.56
CA GLU A 636 2.98 -39.55 8.44
C GLU A 636 3.52 -38.15 8.75
N CYS A 637 2.99 -37.49 9.77
CA CYS A 637 3.26 -36.10 10.10
C CYS A 637 2.95 -35.16 8.92
N ASN A 638 1.72 -35.23 8.40
CA ASN A 638 1.20 -34.45 7.30
C ASN A 638 -0.15 -33.85 7.65
N TYR A 639 -0.44 -32.67 7.11
CA TYR A 639 -1.79 -32.14 7.03
C TYR A 639 -2.39 -32.41 5.65
N ALA A 640 -3.67 -32.75 5.62
CA ALA A 640 -4.48 -32.99 4.42
C ALA A 640 -3.74 -33.86 3.37
N ALA A 641 -3.51 -33.34 2.16
CA ALA A 641 -2.81 -34.06 1.11
C ALA A 641 -1.27 -34.07 1.28
N GLY A 642 -0.73 -33.33 2.25
CA GLY A 642 0.69 -33.26 2.54
C GLY A 642 1.49 -32.37 1.63
N VAL A 643 0.87 -31.48 0.85
CA VAL A 643 1.58 -30.43 0.12
C VAL A 643 2.26 -29.49 1.11
N GLN A 644 3.39 -28.89 0.72
CA GLN A 644 4.22 -28.21 1.72
C GLN A 644 3.53 -27.01 2.37
N GLY A 645 2.74 -26.24 1.64
CA GLY A 645 1.94 -25.17 2.24
C GLY A 645 1.03 -25.66 3.36
N GLU A 646 0.41 -26.86 3.23
CA GLU A 646 -0.44 -27.49 4.26
C GLU A 646 0.34 -27.91 5.50
N ASN A 647 1.62 -28.22 5.39
CA ASN A 647 2.49 -28.58 6.50
C ASN A 647 3.09 -27.33 7.17
N VAL A 648 3.51 -26.37 6.36
CA VAL A 648 4.21 -25.16 6.80
C VAL A 648 3.26 -24.20 7.53
N TYR A 649 2.05 -23.97 7.04
CA TYR A 649 1.18 -22.94 7.59
C TYR A 649 0.64 -23.28 8.99
N PRO A 650 0.21 -24.53 9.30
CA PRO A 650 -0.08 -24.94 10.67
C PRO A 650 1.12 -24.86 11.63
N LEU A 651 2.33 -25.18 11.16
CA LEU A 651 3.56 -25.01 11.92
C LEU A 651 3.83 -23.54 12.24
N PHE A 652 3.72 -22.65 11.25
CA PHE A 652 3.91 -21.21 11.39
C PHE A 652 2.94 -20.58 12.38
N LEU A 653 1.65 -20.93 12.30
CA LEU A 653 0.61 -20.42 13.20
C LEU A 653 0.66 -21.02 14.62
N GLY A 654 1.37 -22.14 14.83
CA GLY A 654 1.44 -22.85 16.11
C GLY A 654 0.27 -23.82 16.34
N VAL A 655 -0.37 -24.27 15.26
CA VAL A 655 -1.46 -25.26 15.29
C VAL A 655 -0.92 -26.68 15.47
N LEU A 656 0.24 -26.97 14.88
CA LEU A 656 0.89 -28.27 15.02
C LEU A 656 1.13 -28.61 16.51
N PRO A 657 0.83 -29.86 16.97
CA PRO A 657 1.18 -30.31 18.31
C PRO A 657 2.70 -30.27 18.57
N ASP A 658 3.12 -29.82 19.76
CA ASP A 658 4.53 -29.61 20.10
C ASP A 658 5.37 -30.86 19.97
N ASN A 659 4.82 -32.03 20.33
CA ASN A 659 5.49 -33.32 20.23
C ASN A 659 5.79 -33.76 18.78
N LEU A 660 5.15 -33.15 17.77
CA LEU A 660 5.39 -33.42 16.35
C LEU A 660 6.28 -32.37 15.67
N ARG A 661 6.64 -31.29 16.39
CA ARG A 661 7.35 -30.14 15.84
C ARG A 661 8.68 -30.55 15.18
N GLU A 662 9.54 -31.28 15.91
CA GLU A 662 10.83 -31.71 15.41
C GLU A 662 10.72 -32.67 14.21
N LYS A 663 9.72 -33.57 14.24
CA LYS A 663 9.42 -34.48 13.14
C LYS A 663 9.01 -33.70 11.88
N MET A 664 8.13 -32.70 12.03
CA MET A 664 7.68 -31.86 10.93
C MET A 664 8.83 -31.02 10.35
N LEU A 665 9.64 -30.39 11.20
CA LEU A 665 10.81 -29.62 10.78
C LEU A 665 11.82 -30.48 10.01
N GLY A 666 12.08 -31.71 10.52
CA GLY A 666 12.93 -32.69 9.84
C GLY A 666 12.40 -33.06 8.45
N LYS A 667 11.08 -33.28 8.36
CA LYS A 667 10.40 -33.59 7.10
C LYS A 667 10.48 -32.43 6.08
N ILE A 668 10.20 -31.21 6.50
CA ILE A 668 10.29 -30.00 5.65
C ILE A 668 11.73 -29.84 5.16
N ARG A 669 12.71 -29.97 6.06
CA ARG A 669 14.13 -29.91 5.70
C ARG A 669 14.49 -30.96 4.64
N ASP A 670 14.16 -32.22 4.89
CA ASP A 670 14.54 -33.35 4.02
C ASP A 670 13.87 -33.22 2.64
N PHE A 671 12.64 -32.72 2.57
CA PHE A 671 11.93 -32.40 1.34
C PHE A 671 12.68 -31.35 0.51
N TYR A 672 13.01 -30.18 1.12
CA TYR A 672 13.69 -29.12 0.38
C TYR A 672 15.13 -29.49 0.00
N VAL A 673 15.83 -30.24 0.82
CA VAL A 673 17.22 -30.65 0.55
C VAL A 673 17.27 -31.76 -0.50
N SER A 674 16.46 -32.79 -0.36
CA SER A 674 16.60 -34.03 -1.14
C SER A 674 15.69 -34.11 -2.36
N GLU A 675 14.41 -33.69 -2.21
CA GLU A 675 13.41 -33.82 -3.27
C GLU A 675 13.33 -32.57 -4.14
N ARG A 676 13.13 -31.38 -3.54
CA ARG A 676 13.00 -30.11 -4.25
C ARG A 676 14.32 -29.45 -4.60
N LYS A 677 15.44 -29.85 -4.00
CA LYS A 677 16.77 -29.27 -4.26
C LYS A 677 16.73 -27.73 -4.16
N PHE A 678 16.08 -27.24 -3.10
CA PHE A 678 15.88 -25.83 -2.77
C PHE A 678 14.96 -25.04 -3.73
N HIS A 679 14.21 -25.71 -4.62
CA HIS A 679 13.20 -25.01 -5.42
C HIS A 679 11.95 -24.74 -4.59
N ILE A 680 11.37 -23.56 -4.78
CA ILE A 680 10.14 -23.16 -4.09
C ILE A 680 8.94 -23.95 -4.65
N ASP A 681 7.96 -24.25 -3.78
CA ASP A 681 6.76 -25.01 -4.17
C ASP A 681 5.50 -24.48 -3.50
N THR A 682 5.60 -23.32 -2.87
CA THR A 682 4.50 -22.63 -2.17
C THR A 682 3.92 -21.51 -3.00
N GLY A 683 2.65 -21.22 -2.75
CA GLY A 683 1.98 -20.04 -3.27
C GLY A 683 2.28 -18.79 -2.43
N PHE A 684 1.61 -17.69 -2.71
CA PHE A 684 1.96 -16.42 -2.07
C PHE A 684 1.56 -16.36 -0.59
N VAL A 685 0.56 -17.11 -0.14
CA VAL A 685 0.14 -17.15 1.27
C VAL A 685 1.18 -17.87 2.12
N THR A 686 1.68 -19.01 1.65
CA THR A 686 2.55 -19.85 2.46
C THR A 686 4.05 -19.64 2.19
N THR A 687 4.44 -18.92 1.15
CA THR A 687 5.85 -18.58 0.90
C THR A 687 6.49 -17.79 2.06
N PRO A 688 5.92 -16.69 2.57
CA PRO A 688 6.49 -16.00 3.73
C PRO A 688 6.50 -16.88 4.99
N ALA A 689 5.46 -17.68 5.19
CA ALA A 689 5.39 -18.62 6.30
C ALA A 689 6.49 -19.70 6.24
N LEU A 690 6.80 -20.21 5.04
CA LEU A 690 7.90 -21.17 4.82
C LEU A 690 9.25 -20.56 5.22
N LEU A 691 9.57 -19.40 4.69
CA LEU A 691 10.86 -18.75 4.92
C LEU A 691 11.04 -18.36 6.40
N ASP A 692 10.00 -17.81 7.04
CA ASP A 692 10.01 -17.48 8.47
C ASP A 692 10.13 -18.74 9.35
N ALA A 693 9.36 -19.79 9.06
CA ALA A 693 9.41 -21.04 9.81
C ALA A 693 10.78 -21.70 9.74
N LEU A 694 11.40 -21.72 8.57
CA LEU A 694 12.77 -22.25 8.41
C LEU A 694 13.78 -21.43 9.22
N ALA A 695 13.80 -20.10 9.01
CA ALA A 695 14.77 -19.24 9.66
C ALA A 695 14.62 -19.22 11.19
N LYS A 696 13.38 -19.11 11.68
CA LYS A 696 13.06 -19.10 13.12
C LYS A 696 13.45 -20.40 13.84
N ASN A 697 13.49 -21.53 13.14
CA ASN A 697 13.81 -22.83 13.69
C ASN A 697 15.25 -23.29 13.40
N GLY A 698 16.17 -22.35 13.17
CA GLY A 698 17.60 -22.62 13.00
C GLY A 698 17.97 -23.20 11.62
N MET A 699 17.08 -23.11 10.64
CA MET A 699 17.31 -23.55 9.26
C MET A 699 17.38 -22.37 8.28
N ALA A 700 17.92 -21.24 8.72
CA ALA A 700 18.07 -20.04 7.89
C ALA A 700 18.92 -20.32 6.64
N ASP A 701 19.90 -21.25 6.72
CA ASP A 701 20.70 -21.66 5.57
C ASP A 701 19.85 -22.30 4.46
N ILE A 702 18.80 -23.05 4.81
CA ILE A 702 17.86 -23.64 3.85
C ILE A 702 17.01 -22.55 3.23
N ALA A 703 16.47 -21.62 4.04
CA ALA A 703 15.71 -20.48 3.54
C ALA A 703 16.52 -19.65 2.54
N TYR A 704 17.81 -19.38 2.84
CA TYR A 704 18.68 -18.65 1.92
C TYR A 704 19.01 -19.45 0.65
N LYS A 705 19.20 -20.77 0.74
CA LYS A 705 19.39 -21.60 -0.46
C LYS A 705 18.16 -21.62 -1.35
N ILE A 706 16.96 -21.61 -0.76
CA ILE A 706 15.70 -21.45 -1.52
C ILE A 706 15.69 -20.10 -2.24
N LEU A 707 16.04 -19.01 -1.55
CA LEU A 707 16.11 -17.68 -2.14
C LEU A 707 17.22 -17.54 -3.19
N ASP A 708 18.35 -18.26 -3.03
CA ASP A 708 19.48 -18.22 -3.94
C ASP A 708 19.39 -19.25 -5.09
N CYS A 709 18.31 -20.05 -5.15
CA CYS A 709 18.06 -20.98 -6.25
C CYS A 709 17.97 -20.22 -7.58
N LYS A 710 18.66 -20.74 -8.62
CA LYS A 710 18.75 -20.05 -9.93
C LYS A 710 17.71 -20.53 -10.93
N ASP A 711 17.34 -21.79 -10.82
CA ASP A 711 16.45 -22.45 -11.77
C ASP A 711 14.97 -22.29 -11.34
N TYR A 712 14.07 -22.50 -12.29
CA TYR A 712 12.63 -22.53 -12.04
C TYR A 712 12.22 -23.70 -11.13
N PRO A 713 11.31 -23.48 -10.19
CA PRO A 713 10.73 -22.22 -9.73
C PRO A 713 11.59 -21.51 -8.67
N SER A 714 11.90 -20.26 -8.87
CA SER A 714 12.72 -19.45 -7.97
C SER A 714 12.53 -17.94 -8.24
N TYR A 715 12.96 -17.08 -7.31
CA TYR A 715 13.03 -15.63 -7.54
C TYR A 715 13.99 -15.27 -8.68
N ALA A 716 15.11 -16.01 -8.85
CA ALA A 716 16.04 -15.75 -9.93
C ALA A 716 15.41 -15.96 -11.29
N SER A 717 14.71 -17.10 -11.49
CA SER A 717 14.00 -17.39 -12.74
C SER A 717 12.83 -16.44 -12.98
N MET A 718 12.12 -16.02 -11.92
CA MET A 718 11.08 -15.00 -12.02
C MET A 718 11.65 -13.67 -12.51
N LEU A 719 12.79 -13.23 -11.98
CA LEU A 719 13.40 -11.94 -12.31
C LEU A 719 14.27 -11.96 -13.56
N GLU A 720 14.42 -13.09 -14.26
CA GLU A 720 15.18 -13.14 -15.50
C GLU A 720 14.55 -12.26 -16.58
N GLY A 721 15.25 -11.17 -16.98
CA GLY A 721 14.76 -10.14 -17.90
C GLY A 721 13.75 -9.17 -17.31
N GLU A 722 13.38 -9.30 -16.01
CA GLU A 722 12.39 -8.48 -15.34
C GLU A 722 13.02 -7.48 -14.35
N THR A 723 12.29 -6.40 -14.08
CA THR A 723 12.68 -5.38 -13.09
C THR A 723 11.71 -5.33 -11.90
N THR A 724 10.56 -5.98 -12.02
CA THR A 724 9.47 -6.09 -11.03
C THR A 724 9.14 -7.55 -10.78
N LEU A 725 8.46 -7.84 -9.67
CA LEU A 725 7.98 -9.19 -9.35
C LEU A 725 6.79 -9.55 -10.23
N CYS A 726 6.76 -10.80 -10.70
CA CYS A 726 5.68 -11.32 -11.52
C CYS A 726 4.58 -11.96 -10.67
N GLU A 727 3.39 -12.08 -11.25
CA GLU A 727 2.22 -12.67 -10.61
C GLU A 727 2.38 -14.18 -10.34
N HIS A 728 3.23 -14.89 -11.09
CA HIS A 728 3.46 -16.31 -10.93
C HIS A 728 4.93 -16.67 -11.17
N TRP A 729 5.39 -17.74 -10.56
CA TRP A 729 6.77 -18.24 -10.70
C TRP A 729 7.19 -18.51 -12.15
N SER A 730 6.27 -19.00 -13.02
CA SER A 730 6.52 -19.28 -14.43
C SER A 730 6.24 -18.10 -15.36
N LYS A 731 5.78 -16.95 -14.85
CA LYS A 731 5.36 -15.77 -15.62
C LYS A 731 4.13 -16.01 -16.52
N LYS A 732 3.60 -17.21 -16.54
CA LYS A 732 2.43 -17.65 -17.33
C LYS A 732 1.46 -18.42 -16.46
N TRP A 733 0.18 -18.39 -16.84
CA TRP A 733 -0.77 -19.32 -16.26
C TRP A 733 -0.29 -20.74 -16.53
N PRO A 734 -0.28 -21.61 -15.53
CA PRO A 734 -0.13 -23.04 -15.76
C PRO A 734 -1.14 -23.50 -16.81
N ASP A 735 -0.78 -24.51 -17.62
CA ASP A 735 -1.70 -25.04 -18.62
C ASP A 735 -3.04 -25.50 -18.04
N TYR A 736 -3.03 -25.78 -16.75
CA TYR A 736 -4.22 -26.10 -15.96
C TYR A 736 -4.22 -25.32 -14.66
N LYS A 737 -5.37 -24.85 -14.23
CA LYS A 737 -5.58 -24.27 -12.90
C LYS A 737 -6.73 -24.99 -12.20
N THR A 738 -6.64 -25.12 -10.89
CA THR A 738 -7.73 -25.63 -10.07
C THR A 738 -8.69 -24.49 -9.79
N GLY A 739 -9.95 -24.63 -10.18
CA GLY A 739 -11.00 -23.68 -9.82
C GLY A 739 -11.33 -23.76 -8.32
N SER A 740 -12.05 -22.78 -7.83
CA SER A 740 -12.53 -22.70 -6.44
C SER A 740 -13.40 -23.88 -6.00
N ASP A 741 -13.86 -24.70 -6.93
CA ASP A 741 -14.65 -25.90 -6.72
C ASP A 741 -13.83 -27.20 -6.84
N GLY A 742 -12.49 -27.09 -6.90
CA GLY A 742 -11.58 -28.21 -7.09
C GLY A 742 -11.47 -28.74 -8.52
N ARG A 743 -12.19 -28.14 -9.48
CA ARG A 743 -12.11 -28.54 -10.88
C ARG A 743 -10.86 -28.00 -11.54
N VAL A 744 -10.19 -28.84 -12.30
CA VAL A 744 -9.07 -28.44 -13.14
C VAL A 744 -9.62 -27.76 -14.40
N VAL A 745 -9.26 -26.49 -14.58
CA VAL A 745 -9.67 -25.68 -15.74
C VAL A 745 -8.43 -25.43 -16.59
N LYS A 746 -8.57 -25.54 -17.92
CA LYS A 746 -7.47 -25.22 -18.82
C LYS A 746 -7.04 -23.77 -18.60
N GLY A 747 -5.77 -23.62 -18.25
CA GLY A 747 -5.08 -22.34 -18.12
C GLY A 747 -4.49 -21.92 -19.46
N GLY A 748 -3.45 -21.18 -19.41
CA GLY A 748 -2.68 -20.65 -20.54
C GLY A 748 -2.89 -19.14 -20.68
N GLY A 749 -1.86 -18.46 -21.09
CA GLY A 749 -1.80 -17.00 -21.24
C GLY A 749 -0.72 -16.38 -20.35
N GLU A 750 -0.37 -15.17 -20.69
CA GLU A 750 0.61 -14.37 -19.94
C GLU A 750 -0.03 -13.80 -18.69
N LEU A 751 0.75 -13.71 -17.63
CA LEU A 751 0.38 -13.07 -16.37
C LEU A 751 1.03 -11.70 -16.25
N SER A 752 0.62 -10.92 -15.24
CA SER A 752 1.24 -9.64 -14.90
C SER A 752 2.71 -9.83 -14.54
N HIS A 753 3.57 -8.96 -15.05
CA HIS A 753 4.97 -8.88 -14.66
C HIS A 753 5.21 -7.76 -13.62
N CYS A 754 4.14 -7.26 -13.01
CA CYS A 754 4.19 -6.30 -11.91
C CYS A 754 3.10 -6.62 -10.88
N HIS A 755 3.41 -7.49 -9.90
CA HIS A 755 2.44 -7.97 -8.91
C HIS A 755 3.07 -8.06 -7.51
N PRO A 756 2.47 -7.48 -6.45
CA PRO A 756 3.12 -7.35 -5.13
C PRO A 756 3.13 -8.64 -4.30
N MET A 757 2.31 -9.65 -4.58
CA MET A 757 2.04 -10.79 -3.70
C MET A 757 3.29 -11.52 -3.19
N PHE A 758 4.33 -11.71 -4.02
CA PHE A 758 5.58 -12.34 -3.61
C PHE A 758 6.57 -11.37 -2.94
N GLY A 759 6.17 -10.10 -2.73
CA GLY A 759 7.01 -9.06 -2.13
C GLY A 759 7.22 -9.19 -0.62
N SER A 760 6.51 -10.08 0.07
CA SER A 760 6.74 -10.39 1.48
C SER A 760 8.18 -10.81 1.79
N VAL A 761 8.94 -11.26 0.79
CA VAL A 761 10.37 -11.62 0.91
C VAL A 761 11.25 -10.46 1.40
N ALA A 762 10.87 -9.20 1.16
CA ALA A 762 11.66 -8.06 1.63
C ALA A 762 11.73 -8.00 3.17
N GLU A 763 10.63 -8.33 3.87
CA GLU A 763 10.61 -8.44 5.35
C GLU A 763 11.53 -9.57 5.82
N ILE A 764 11.51 -10.71 5.13
CA ILE A 764 12.36 -11.87 5.45
C ILE A 764 13.85 -11.53 5.32
N LEU A 765 14.25 -10.84 4.25
CA LEU A 765 15.62 -10.38 4.06
C LEU A 765 16.05 -9.38 5.14
N PHE A 766 15.18 -8.44 5.48
CA PHE A 766 15.44 -7.44 6.50
C PHE A 766 15.54 -8.08 7.89
N LYS A 767 14.62 -8.97 8.23
CA LYS A 767 14.52 -9.62 9.53
C LYS A 767 15.65 -10.62 9.79
N TYR A 768 16.03 -11.41 8.81
CA TYR A 768 16.99 -12.51 9.01
C TYR A 768 18.37 -12.23 8.43
N ALA A 769 18.48 -11.68 7.21
CA ALA A 769 19.79 -11.40 6.64
C ALA A 769 20.44 -10.17 7.30
N ALA A 770 19.70 -9.08 7.49
CA ALA A 770 20.16 -7.93 8.26
C ALA A 770 19.95 -8.10 9.77
N GLY A 771 19.01 -8.96 10.17
CA GLY A 771 18.80 -9.31 11.57
C GLY A 771 17.98 -8.31 12.37
N ILE A 772 17.10 -7.51 11.74
CA ILE A 772 16.26 -6.54 12.45
C ILE A 772 14.80 -6.95 12.35
N ASP A 773 14.16 -7.27 13.49
CA ASP A 773 12.71 -7.42 13.59
C ASP A 773 12.08 -6.18 14.26
N LEU A 774 11.20 -5.50 13.53
CA LEU A 774 10.54 -4.26 13.95
C LEU A 774 9.13 -4.47 14.50
N PHE A 775 8.62 -5.70 14.50
CA PHE A 775 7.24 -5.98 14.94
C PHE A 775 7.13 -6.27 16.44
N SER A 776 8.01 -5.65 17.24
CA SER A 776 7.98 -5.58 18.71
C SER A 776 8.04 -4.14 19.23
N LEU A 777 7.90 -3.14 18.35
CA LEU A 777 7.97 -1.72 18.74
C LEU A 777 6.85 -1.33 19.71
N SER A 778 5.69 -2.00 19.66
CA SER A 778 4.62 -1.84 20.66
C SER A 778 5.03 -2.20 22.09
N GLU A 779 6.09 -3.00 22.25
CA GLU A 779 6.69 -3.37 23.53
C GLU A 779 7.89 -2.48 23.90
N ASN A 780 8.10 -1.39 23.17
CA ASN A 780 9.28 -0.52 23.22
C ASN A 780 10.60 -1.27 22.95
N LYS A 781 10.54 -2.29 22.10
CA LYS A 781 11.62 -3.23 21.86
C LYS A 781 11.91 -3.38 20.36
N ILE A 782 13.19 -3.52 20.02
CA ILE A 782 13.62 -4.08 18.74
C ILE A 782 14.32 -5.41 19.00
N VAL A 783 14.11 -6.38 18.10
CA VAL A 783 14.87 -7.63 18.15
C VAL A 783 15.98 -7.57 17.12
N ILE A 784 17.21 -7.75 17.58
CA ILE A 784 18.40 -7.83 16.71
C ILE A 784 18.93 -9.24 16.77
N ARG A 785 18.69 -10.00 15.68
CA ARG A 785 18.99 -11.42 15.59
C ARG A 785 19.51 -11.76 14.19
N PRO A 786 20.76 -11.45 13.86
CA PRO A 786 21.29 -11.76 12.54
C PRO A 786 21.47 -13.28 12.37
N GLU A 787 20.70 -13.87 11.49
CA GLU A 787 20.86 -15.25 11.03
C GLU A 787 21.79 -15.25 9.81
N PHE A 788 23.07 -15.02 10.09
CA PHE A 788 24.08 -14.78 9.04
C PHE A 788 24.45 -16.07 8.33
N ALA A 789 24.01 -16.20 7.09
CA ALA A 789 24.26 -17.40 6.31
C ALA A 789 25.76 -17.63 6.04
N PRO A 790 26.23 -18.87 5.88
CA PRO A 790 27.65 -19.16 5.63
C PRO A 790 28.22 -18.43 4.41
N TYR A 791 27.40 -18.07 3.43
CA TYR A 791 27.78 -17.39 2.19
C TYR A 791 27.52 -15.89 2.16
N LEU A 792 27.07 -15.27 3.26
CA LEU A 792 27.01 -13.82 3.37
C LEU A 792 28.27 -13.30 4.09
N ASP A 793 28.96 -12.33 3.46
CA ASP A 793 30.13 -11.69 4.02
C ASP A 793 29.78 -10.37 4.70
N PHE A 794 28.74 -9.69 4.23
CA PHE A 794 28.16 -8.53 4.87
C PHE A 794 26.64 -8.43 4.63
N ALA A 795 25.97 -7.73 5.53
CA ALA A 795 24.60 -7.25 5.33
C ALA A 795 24.42 -5.92 6.05
N GLU A 796 23.74 -5.02 5.42
CA GLU A 796 23.45 -3.69 5.95
C GLU A 796 21.99 -3.37 5.72
N ALA A 797 21.36 -2.76 6.72
CA ALA A 797 19.99 -2.30 6.61
C ALA A 797 19.76 -1.03 7.43
N LYS A 798 18.78 -0.26 6.96
CA LYS A 798 18.38 0.99 7.60
C LYS A 798 16.89 1.20 7.38
N LYS A 799 16.19 1.68 8.41
CA LYS A 799 14.77 2.04 8.34
C LYS A 799 14.47 3.22 9.26
N THR A 800 13.74 4.19 8.76
CA THR A 800 13.17 5.25 9.59
C THR A 800 11.84 4.80 10.17
N THR A 801 11.71 4.83 11.50
CA THR A 801 10.49 4.49 12.24
C THR A 801 9.93 5.70 12.97
N ALA A 802 8.77 5.52 13.60
CA ALA A 802 8.21 6.51 14.51
C ALA A 802 9.12 6.85 15.70
N TYR A 803 10.05 5.96 16.05
CA TYR A 803 11.02 6.15 17.14
C TYR A 803 12.34 6.77 16.66
N GLY A 804 12.56 6.84 15.38
CA GLY A 804 13.77 7.33 14.74
C GLY A 804 14.38 6.33 13.78
N GLU A 805 15.59 6.63 13.30
CA GLU A 805 16.31 5.77 12.39
C GLU A 805 16.91 4.56 13.13
N ILE A 806 16.67 3.37 12.61
CA ILE A 806 17.28 2.11 13.03
C ILE A 806 18.17 1.64 11.90
N LYS A 807 19.45 1.38 12.19
CA LYS A 807 20.43 0.89 11.23
C LYS A 807 21.29 -0.22 11.81
N ILE A 808 21.69 -1.12 10.94
CA ILE A 808 22.63 -2.20 11.25
C ILE A 808 23.62 -2.39 10.11
N SER A 809 24.87 -2.69 10.47
CA SER A 809 25.89 -3.14 9.53
C SER A 809 26.56 -4.39 10.13
N LEU A 810 26.48 -5.49 9.41
CA LEU A 810 27.07 -6.78 9.73
C LEU A 810 28.24 -7.04 8.81
N LYS A 811 29.39 -7.44 9.35
CA LYS A 811 30.57 -7.83 8.56
C LYS A 811 31.23 -9.06 9.13
N LYS A 812 31.45 -10.03 8.26
CA LYS A 812 32.15 -11.28 8.60
C LYS A 812 33.60 -11.22 8.12
N ASP A 813 34.54 -11.65 8.97
CA ASP A 813 35.94 -11.87 8.65
C ASP A 813 36.35 -13.24 9.18
N GLY A 814 36.42 -14.19 8.28
CA GLY A 814 36.59 -15.60 8.64
C GLY A 814 35.43 -16.08 9.53
N LYS A 815 35.73 -16.49 10.76
CA LYS A 815 34.75 -16.87 11.77
C LYS A 815 34.32 -15.71 12.67
N LYS A 816 34.85 -14.53 12.53
CA LYS A 816 34.47 -13.39 13.37
C LYS A 816 33.31 -12.62 12.71
N LEU A 817 32.28 -12.32 13.48
CA LEU A 817 31.21 -11.41 13.09
C LEU A 817 31.35 -10.12 13.88
N LYS A 818 31.25 -9.01 13.17
CA LYS A 818 31.16 -7.68 13.71
C LYS A 818 29.82 -7.07 13.34
N ALA A 819 29.03 -6.70 14.34
CA ALA A 819 27.72 -6.06 14.18
C ALA A 819 27.77 -4.65 14.75
N ARG A 820 27.45 -3.64 13.96
CA ARG A 820 27.24 -2.27 14.41
C ARG A 820 25.78 -1.91 14.26
N PHE A 821 25.15 -1.40 15.29
CA PHE A 821 23.76 -1.00 15.25
C PHE A 821 23.45 0.08 16.28
N ASN A 822 22.36 0.79 16.05
CA ASN A 822 21.82 1.75 17.00
C ASN A 822 20.46 1.29 17.55
N VAL A 823 20.18 1.73 18.77
CA VAL A 823 18.87 1.58 19.42
C VAL A 823 18.32 2.97 19.68
N PRO A 824 17.23 3.37 19.03
CA PRO A 824 16.65 4.70 19.21
C PRO A 824 16.17 4.98 20.64
N SER A 825 15.97 6.26 20.92
CA SER A 825 15.38 6.71 22.19
C SER A 825 14.00 6.08 22.41
N GLY A 826 13.75 5.67 23.65
CA GLY A 826 12.48 5.03 24.04
C GLY A 826 12.38 3.55 23.75
N LEU A 827 13.41 2.97 23.14
CA LEU A 827 13.52 1.54 22.86
C LEU A 827 14.66 0.91 23.64
N PHE A 828 14.59 -0.40 23.76
CA PHE A 828 15.72 -1.26 24.07
C PHE A 828 15.85 -2.35 23.00
N ALA A 829 17.03 -2.92 22.84
CA ALA A 829 17.24 -4.06 21.96
C ALA A 829 17.34 -5.36 22.74
N GLU A 830 16.68 -6.40 22.25
CA GLU A 830 17.02 -7.79 22.53
C GLU A 830 18.02 -8.26 21.48
N PHE A 831 19.30 -8.29 21.83
CA PHE A 831 20.35 -8.72 20.92
C PHE A 831 20.66 -10.21 21.11
N TYR A 832 20.46 -11.00 20.06
CA TYR A 832 20.78 -12.41 19.99
C TYR A 832 22.06 -12.59 19.16
N PRO A 833 23.21 -12.94 19.74
CA PRO A 833 24.41 -13.25 18.98
C PRO A 833 24.29 -14.62 18.33
N SER A 834 23.48 -14.72 17.23
CA SER A 834 23.17 -15.98 16.56
C SER A 834 24.43 -16.70 16.05
N GLY A 835 24.46 -18.02 16.20
CA GLY A 835 25.61 -18.85 15.78
C GLY A 835 26.89 -18.65 16.57
N ILE A 836 26.83 -17.94 17.71
CA ILE A 836 28.02 -17.71 18.56
C ILE A 836 28.62 -19.03 19.08
N CYS A 837 29.95 -19.11 19.06
CA CYS A 837 30.71 -20.14 19.80
C CYS A 837 31.65 -19.59 20.89
N GLY A 838 31.74 -18.25 21.00
CA GLY A 838 32.49 -17.58 22.05
C GLY A 838 32.96 -16.16 21.73
N GLY A 839 33.63 -15.54 22.69
CA GLY A 839 34.37 -14.31 22.52
C GLY A 839 33.52 -13.06 22.34
N LEU A 840 32.25 -13.03 22.89
CA LEU A 840 31.39 -11.85 22.77
C LEU A 840 32.00 -10.63 23.46
N LYS A 841 32.05 -9.55 22.70
CA LYS A 841 32.39 -8.21 23.20
C LYS A 841 31.31 -7.23 22.77
N ILE A 842 30.89 -6.35 23.66
CA ILE A 842 30.00 -5.22 23.38
C ILE A 842 30.76 -3.91 23.67
N ASN A 843 30.91 -3.06 22.67
CA ASN A 843 31.70 -1.81 22.76
C ASN A 843 33.11 -2.04 23.32
N GLY A 844 33.78 -3.14 22.89
CA GLY A 844 35.12 -3.54 23.31
C GLY A 844 35.19 -4.26 24.66
N ASN A 845 34.11 -4.28 25.46
CA ASN A 845 34.09 -4.96 26.75
C ASN A 845 33.56 -6.40 26.62
N ALA A 846 34.18 -7.36 27.30
CA ALA A 846 33.73 -8.73 27.31
C ALA A 846 32.29 -8.80 27.92
N ALA A 847 31.42 -9.58 27.27
CA ALA A 847 30.06 -9.84 27.72
C ALA A 847 29.83 -11.36 27.83
N SER A 848 29.02 -11.77 28.82
CA SER A 848 28.61 -13.16 28.97
C SER A 848 27.39 -13.46 28.12
N VAL A 849 27.31 -14.70 27.66
CA VAL A 849 26.16 -15.24 26.94
C VAL A 849 25.52 -16.28 27.83
N GLU A 850 24.23 -16.13 28.10
CA GLU A 850 23.43 -17.11 28.84
C GLU A 850 22.68 -18.02 27.84
N THR A 851 22.39 -19.24 28.22
CA THR A 851 21.60 -20.18 27.46
C THR A 851 20.44 -20.74 28.29
N ASP A 852 19.35 -21.07 27.62
CA ASP A 852 18.23 -21.78 28.23
C ASP A 852 18.55 -23.27 28.50
N GLU A 853 17.57 -24.01 29.05
CA GLU A 853 17.69 -25.45 29.32
C GLU A 853 17.94 -26.30 28.07
N ASN A 854 17.62 -25.79 26.90
CA ASN A 854 17.79 -26.44 25.59
C ASN A 854 19.07 -26.01 24.89
N GLY A 855 19.88 -25.13 25.53
CA GLY A 855 21.10 -24.60 24.94
C GLY A 855 20.91 -23.47 23.93
N ASN A 856 19.71 -22.89 23.82
CA ASN A 856 19.47 -21.70 22.99
C ASN A 856 20.02 -20.46 23.67
N VAL A 857 20.64 -19.59 22.90
CA VAL A 857 21.20 -18.33 23.37
C VAL A 857 20.07 -17.40 23.81
N LEU A 858 20.14 -16.92 25.06
CA LEU A 858 19.25 -15.88 25.57
C LEU A 858 19.70 -14.49 25.10
N PRO A 859 18.77 -13.55 24.92
CA PRO A 859 19.12 -12.21 24.44
C PRO A 859 19.84 -11.38 25.49
N LEU A 860 20.72 -10.49 25.04
CA LEU A 860 21.23 -9.41 25.85
C LEU A 860 20.29 -8.22 25.70
N THR A 861 19.80 -7.68 26.81
CA THR A 861 19.02 -6.44 26.82
C THR A 861 19.96 -5.24 26.78
N LEU A 862 19.89 -4.47 25.71
CA LEU A 862 20.70 -3.28 25.46
C LEU A 862 19.79 -2.03 25.44
N PRO A 863 20.02 -1.03 26.28
CA PRO A 863 19.24 0.22 26.30
C PRO A 863 19.47 1.03 25.01
N CYS A 864 18.81 2.19 24.88
CA CYS A 864 19.07 3.10 23.77
C CYS A 864 20.55 3.50 23.70
N GLY A 865 21.10 3.57 22.49
CA GLY A 865 22.52 3.89 22.26
C GLY A 865 23.10 3.29 20.99
N GLU A 866 24.39 3.50 20.79
CA GLU A 866 25.18 2.94 19.69
C GLU A 866 25.97 1.73 20.17
N TYR A 867 25.97 0.66 19.40
CA TYR A 867 26.60 -0.60 19.78
C TYR A 867 27.50 -1.16 18.67
N GLU A 868 28.62 -1.70 19.11
CA GLU A 868 29.48 -2.56 18.33
C GLU A 868 29.63 -3.90 19.05
N ALA A 869 29.04 -4.96 18.48
CA ALA A 869 29.18 -6.32 18.99
C ALA A 869 30.17 -7.11 18.12
N GLU A 870 31.11 -7.80 18.76
CA GLU A 870 32.07 -8.73 18.10
C GLU A 870 32.01 -10.09 18.76
N TYR A 871 31.91 -11.15 17.94
CA TYR A 871 31.91 -12.53 18.45
C TYR A 871 32.37 -13.53 17.39
N VAL A 872 32.66 -14.77 17.81
CA VAL A 872 33.13 -15.85 16.95
C VAL A 872 31.95 -16.76 16.62
N LEU A 873 31.76 -17.04 15.33
CA LEU A 873 30.76 -17.96 14.79
C LEU A 873 31.20 -19.43 14.91
N LYS A 874 30.24 -20.34 15.04
CA LYS A 874 30.43 -21.80 15.07
C LYS A 874 31.24 -22.36 13.89
#